data_09c09acbc48c7bfb2063efe317ba4b4c
#
_entry.id   09c09acbc48c7bfb2063efe317ba4b4c
#
_cell.length_a   1.000
_cell.length_b   1.000
_cell.length_c   1.000
_cell.angle_alpha   90.00
_cell.angle_beta   90.00
_cell.angle_gamma   90.00
#
_symmetry.space_group_name_H-M   'P 1'
#
loop_
_entity.id
_entity.type
_entity.pdbx_description
1 polymer ?
#
loop_
_entity_poly.entity_id
_entity_poly.type
_entity_poly.pdbx_seq_one_letter_code
_entity_poly.pdbx_strand_id
1 'polypeptide(L)'
;FAGRASSGQLALVVGAGLTAGCWALRQLMSREPRYTWTGTEWLWLLGIAIGIAQVVPLSREWMLAISPQMSQVLMPTGSNGSRDLGLESWNQLSLAPWESVSGLATFVAYAMLFIVLVQRLKKQSDVERMILVVGAVVVLMAVFADVQWLASNGKFYWVYEHPFMTTDHTPHGSFTNHNHLSQFLALGIGPLIWGILRGRRNNERNRSHSDQETGRQSYWVTVLMMLGLACSLVTVLLTSSRGGLLAVAVAIAVCIAGLLWLRLIPAELCVGLVVVSCVVGGILNLTGSETALEDRLKEASGREQVWQANIAVAKDFPYLGTGVGTHNDAHRLHLERPMDGTEFTHAESSYLQVLSETGLIGLGLAGLFILVSLQWCVGAFFSPDKQVSSLAVAIFASLLANLAHAVGDYFWYTPSCMMLLAMQLACACRLYQLTRESSGRSPWTWQVPRLLCVPACGGVLALLAWMTFMKLPAAVAEPEQMRYIALSLAEPSLGNDEVEHQESRHEMWLAASKAAKLNPHNSRLLETAGLNCLELFNERQEQTENSIPLSQLRDAIKASEFESPAAMREWLDRAVGKNVKLLQIARRYFRQSLRESPLRAQAYLQLAELGFLDALDAETETAYLKQALVLRSHDPAILFAVGRHVSLDGDTDAAMPYWREAFELSPMTRHKITELLVPLVSAEFFLSNLNPDWSSLRTVARAFDTAGRQEEGLQIWQKLIDESSTSLKATKTRTEREQSLIAIYDAYTALKQDDKAIKLLTKAHQQNPDSIPIRTQLAWGLYRTERYTEAAEHLVWLSSRNPADKSLQNAASKATKERMRTAGVTDPNS
;
A
#
# COMPACT_ATOMS: atom_id res chain seq x y z
N PHE A 1 6.44 8.67 10.63
CA PHE A 1 6.40 8.34 9.21
C PHE A 1 5.42 9.25 8.46
N ALA A 2 5.77 10.52 8.29
CA ALA A 2 4.95 11.52 7.59
C ALA A 2 3.49 11.63 8.11
N GLY A 3 3.21 11.14 9.31
CA GLY A 3 1.88 11.08 9.91
C GLY A 3 0.97 9.97 9.39
N ARG A 4 1.46 9.06 8.53
CA ARG A 4 0.65 7.91 8.04
C ARG A 4 0.46 6.83 9.09
N ALA A 5 1.45 6.60 9.94
CA ALA A 5 1.35 5.74 11.09
C ALA A 5 0.20 6.20 12.01
N SER A 6 -0.46 5.27 12.68
CA SER A 6 -1.61 5.58 13.54
C SER A 6 -1.25 6.55 14.67
N SER A 7 -0.05 6.41 15.22
CA SER A 7 0.54 7.34 16.19
C SER A 7 0.70 8.77 15.62
N GLY A 8 1.11 8.87 14.35
CA GLY A 8 1.21 10.14 13.64
C GLY A 8 -0.14 10.80 13.37
N GLN A 9 -1.16 10.01 13.04
CA GLN A 9 -2.53 10.50 12.88
C GLN A 9 -3.10 11.00 14.23
N LEU A 10 -2.83 10.29 15.33
CA LEU A 10 -3.17 10.73 16.67
C LEU A 10 -2.51 12.07 17.00
N ALA A 11 -1.21 12.22 16.71
CA ALA A 11 -0.49 13.47 16.92
C ALA A 11 -1.09 14.64 16.11
N LEU A 12 -1.51 14.39 14.87
CA LEU A 12 -2.20 15.37 14.03
C LEU A 12 -3.50 15.86 14.70
N VAL A 13 -4.39 14.94 15.09
CA VAL A 13 -5.71 15.32 15.61
C VAL A 13 -5.58 16.01 16.97
N VAL A 14 -4.66 15.55 17.82
CA VAL A 14 -4.35 16.19 19.11
C VAL A 14 -3.77 17.59 18.88
N GLY A 15 -2.78 17.73 17.98
CA GLY A 15 -2.15 19.02 17.66
C GLY A 15 -3.13 20.03 17.07
N ALA A 16 -3.98 19.60 16.14
CA ALA A 16 -5.03 20.45 15.56
C ALA A 16 -6.06 20.87 16.62
N GLY A 17 -6.51 19.93 17.45
CA GLY A 17 -7.47 20.19 18.52
C GLY A 17 -6.91 21.10 19.60
N LEU A 18 -5.68 20.92 20.03
CA LEU A 18 -5.00 21.82 20.99
C LEU A 18 -4.83 23.23 20.41
N THR A 19 -4.43 23.34 19.13
CA THR A 19 -4.29 24.63 18.45
C THR A 19 -5.64 25.36 18.40
N ALA A 20 -6.72 24.65 18.07
CA ALA A 20 -8.06 25.20 18.06
C ALA A 20 -8.55 25.54 19.49
N GLY A 21 -8.23 24.72 20.49
CA GLY A 21 -8.51 24.98 21.90
C GLY A 21 -7.82 26.25 22.41
N CYS A 22 -6.54 26.42 22.12
CA CYS A 22 -5.81 27.64 22.46
C CYS A 22 -6.41 28.88 21.79
N TRP A 23 -6.84 28.75 20.52
CA TRP A 23 -7.51 29.84 19.82
C TRP A 23 -8.88 30.15 20.45
N ALA A 24 -9.68 29.14 20.76
CA ALA A 24 -10.99 29.32 21.40
C ALA A 24 -10.87 29.96 22.79
N LEU A 25 -9.93 29.52 23.63
CA LEU A 25 -9.64 30.14 24.93
C LEU A 25 -9.22 31.59 24.77
N ARG A 26 -8.42 31.93 23.79
CA ARG A 26 -8.06 33.31 23.49
C ARG A 26 -9.28 34.16 23.11
N GLN A 27 -10.23 33.60 22.33
CA GLN A 27 -11.48 34.31 22.01
C GLN A 27 -12.30 34.54 23.27
N LEU A 28 -12.38 33.57 24.16
CA LEU A 28 -13.07 33.72 25.45
C LEU A 28 -12.47 34.84 26.32
N MET A 29 -11.12 34.97 26.30
CA MET A 29 -10.42 36.02 27.07
C MET A 29 -10.42 37.39 26.36
N SER A 30 -10.81 37.43 25.08
CA SER A 30 -10.82 38.69 24.32
C SER A 30 -11.98 39.61 24.75
N ARG A 31 -11.69 40.92 24.76
CA ARG A 31 -12.76 41.94 24.97
C ARG A 31 -13.73 42.01 23.81
N GLU A 32 -13.27 41.73 22.58
CA GLU A 32 -14.05 41.74 21.35
C GLU A 32 -13.71 40.44 20.55
N PRO A 33 -14.36 39.34 20.86
CA PRO A 33 -14.17 38.13 20.09
C PRO A 33 -14.66 38.33 18.66
N ARG A 34 -13.84 37.95 17.69
CA ARG A 34 -14.15 38.13 16.26
C ARG A 34 -13.84 36.84 15.49
N TYR A 35 -14.71 36.53 14.55
CA TYR A 35 -14.55 35.49 13.58
C TYR A 35 -14.59 36.08 12.18
N THR A 36 -13.54 35.82 11.36
CA THR A 36 -13.47 36.24 9.96
C THR A 36 -13.90 35.08 9.08
N TRP A 37 -14.94 35.24 8.31
CA TRP A 37 -15.44 34.25 7.40
C TRP A 37 -14.42 33.96 6.30
N THR A 38 -14.17 32.65 6.04
CA THR A 38 -13.29 32.19 4.97
C THR A 38 -14.02 32.08 3.63
N GLY A 39 -15.34 31.91 3.68
CA GLY A 39 -16.19 31.61 2.53
C GLY A 39 -16.29 30.11 2.22
N THR A 40 -15.58 29.27 2.99
CA THR A 40 -15.56 27.80 2.82
C THR A 40 -16.16 27.03 3.98
N GLU A 41 -16.70 27.69 4.98
CA GLU A 41 -17.29 27.05 6.16
C GLU A 41 -18.36 26.03 5.77
N TRP A 42 -19.21 26.39 4.83
CA TRP A 42 -20.26 25.51 4.32
C TRP A 42 -19.71 24.30 3.57
N LEU A 43 -18.54 24.40 2.89
CA LEU A 43 -17.86 23.26 2.27
C LEU A 43 -17.37 22.27 3.31
N TRP A 44 -16.76 22.77 4.39
CA TRP A 44 -16.36 21.93 5.51
C TRP A 44 -17.56 21.25 6.19
N LEU A 45 -18.65 22.00 6.41
CA LEU A 45 -19.89 21.44 7.00
C LEU A 45 -20.52 20.39 6.09
N LEU A 46 -20.56 20.60 4.77
CA LEU A 46 -21.04 19.58 3.82
C LEU A 46 -20.15 18.34 3.79
N GLY A 47 -18.82 18.51 3.85
CA GLY A 47 -17.91 17.37 3.96
C GLY A 47 -18.13 16.56 5.24
N ILE A 48 -18.34 17.23 6.37
CA ILE A 48 -18.73 16.60 7.64
C ILE A 48 -20.09 15.89 7.49
N ALA A 49 -21.06 16.53 6.85
CA ALA A 49 -22.39 15.95 6.63
C ALA A 49 -22.34 14.69 5.75
N ILE A 50 -21.47 14.63 4.72
CA ILE A 50 -21.23 13.41 3.93
C ILE A 50 -20.71 12.30 4.84
N GLY A 51 -19.66 12.56 5.63
CA GLY A 51 -19.11 11.56 6.55
C GLY A 51 -20.14 11.07 7.58
N ILE A 52 -20.98 11.96 8.11
CA ILE A 52 -22.07 11.59 9.00
C ILE A 52 -23.14 10.76 8.26
N ALA A 53 -23.55 11.17 7.05
CA ALA A 53 -24.53 10.44 6.25
C ALA A 53 -24.10 9.00 5.93
N GLN A 54 -22.80 8.74 5.78
CA GLN A 54 -22.27 7.40 5.56
C GLN A 54 -22.42 6.47 6.78
N VAL A 55 -22.47 7.00 8.00
CA VAL A 55 -22.46 6.21 9.24
C VAL A 55 -23.78 6.30 10.05
N VAL A 56 -24.66 7.23 9.70
CA VAL A 56 -25.97 7.32 10.35
C VAL A 56 -26.82 6.11 9.95
N PRO A 57 -27.47 5.45 10.90
CA PRO A 57 -28.43 4.38 10.60
C PRO A 57 -29.58 4.87 9.73
N LEU A 58 -29.80 4.21 8.60
CA LEU A 58 -30.89 4.47 7.65
C LEU A 58 -31.89 3.31 7.64
N SER A 59 -33.13 3.59 7.29
CA SER A 59 -34.02 2.48 6.92
C SER A 59 -33.49 1.77 5.70
N ARG A 60 -33.74 0.46 5.59
CA ARG A 60 -33.31 -0.34 4.46
C ARG A 60 -33.78 0.25 3.11
N GLU A 61 -34.98 0.78 3.08
CA GLU A 61 -35.54 1.41 1.88
C GLU A 61 -34.70 2.61 1.43
N TRP A 62 -34.32 3.50 2.34
CA TRP A 62 -33.44 4.62 2.04
C TRP A 62 -32.03 4.18 1.67
N MET A 63 -31.49 3.18 2.36
CA MET A 63 -30.17 2.66 2.06
C MET A 63 -30.10 2.11 0.64
N LEU A 64 -31.09 1.29 0.23
CA LEU A 64 -31.15 0.71 -1.11
C LEU A 64 -31.55 1.73 -2.19
N ALA A 65 -32.30 2.77 -1.85
CA ALA A 65 -32.61 3.84 -2.79
C ALA A 65 -31.38 4.70 -3.12
N ILE A 66 -30.49 4.93 -2.13
CA ILE A 66 -29.24 5.69 -2.32
C ILE A 66 -28.16 4.81 -2.95
N SER A 67 -28.09 3.54 -2.53
CA SER A 67 -27.04 2.60 -2.95
C SER A 67 -27.64 1.21 -3.22
N PRO A 68 -28.24 0.99 -4.41
CA PRO A 68 -28.88 -0.29 -4.77
C PRO A 68 -27.93 -1.49 -4.72
N GLN A 69 -26.67 -1.29 -5.02
CA GLN A 69 -25.65 -2.35 -5.03
C GLN A 69 -25.34 -2.92 -3.63
N MET A 70 -25.77 -2.25 -2.56
CA MET A 70 -25.68 -2.80 -1.21
C MET A 70 -26.41 -4.15 -1.09
N SER A 71 -27.49 -4.37 -1.87
CA SER A 71 -28.21 -5.64 -1.90
C SER A 71 -27.40 -6.81 -2.47
N GLN A 72 -26.38 -6.53 -3.27
CA GLN A 72 -25.48 -7.53 -3.84
C GLN A 72 -24.25 -7.79 -2.98
N VAL A 73 -23.75 -6.74 -2.32
CA VAL A 73 -22.55 -6.81 -1.47
C VAL A 73 -22.87 -7.38 -0.09
N LEU A 74 -24.06 -7.10 0.44
CA LEU A 74 -24.52 -7.63 1.73
C LEU A 74 -25.23 -8.97 1.51
N MET A 75 -25.11 -9.89 2.46
CA MET A 75 -25.86 -11.13 2.44
C MET A 75 -27.39 -10.87 2.36
N PRO A 76 -28.13 -11.73 1.64
CA PRO A 76 -29.58 -11.60 1.54
C PRO A 76 -30.24 -11.57 2.92
N THR A 77 -31.11 -10.59 3.17
CA THR A 77 -31.88 -10.48 4.40
C THR A 77 -32.84 -11.67 4.52
N GLY A 78 -33.00 -12.17 5.75
CA GLY A 78 -33.83 -13.34 6.01
C GLY A 78 -33.11 -14.68 5.81
N SER A 79 -31.87 -14.68 5.28
CA SER A 79 -31.04 -15.88 5.26
C SER A 79 -30.58 -16.24 6.67
N ASN A 80 -30.49 -17.53 6.96
CA ASN A 80 -29.97 -18.01 8.26
C ASN A 80 -28.56 -17.48 8.52
N GLY A 81 -27.69 -17.39 7.48
CA GLY A 81 -26.35 -16.83 7.58
C GLY A 81 -26.33 -15.37 7.95
N SER A 82 -27.21 -14.54 7.39
CA SER A 82 -27.30 -13.11 7.76
C SER A 82 -27.73 -12.92 9.22
N ARG A 83 -28.67 -13.75 9.70
CA ARG A 83 -29.11 -13.76 11.11
C ARG A 83 -28.00 -14.18 12.06
N ASP A 84 -27.32 -15.27 11.74
CA ASP A 84 -26.23 -15.81 12.56
C ASP A 84 -25.10 -14.78 12.75
N LEU A 85 -24.75 -14.03 11.72
CA LEU A 85 -23.73 -12.99 11.77
C LEU A 85 -24.24 -11.66 12.35
N GLY A 86 -25.55 -11.47 12.47
CA GLY A 86 -26.17 -10.21 12.86
C GLY A 86 -26.08 -9.12 11.78
N LEU A 87 -25.89 -9.49 10.51
CA LEU A 87 -25.82 -8.57 9.38
C LEU A 87 -27.19 -8.13 8.86
N GLU A 88 -28.29 -8.75 9.31
CA GLU A 88 -29.65 -8.30 9.00
C GLU A 88 -29.92 -6.87 9.44
N SER A 89 -29.22 -6.43 10.51
CA SER A 89 -29.33 -5.09 11.05
C SER A 89 -28.40 -4.08 10.38
N TRP A 90 -27.67 -4.47 9.31
CA TRP A 90 -26.81 -3.51 8.61
C TRP A 90 -27.65 -2.39 7.97
N ASN A 91 -27.44 -1.20 8.45
CA ASN A 91 -28.26 -0.04 8.13
C ASN A 91 -27.46 1.25 7.83
N GLN A 92 -26.19 1.09 7.51
CA GLN A 92 -25.27 2.18 7.20
C GLN A 92 -24.79 2.10 5.74
N LEU A 93 -24.54 3.25 5.13
CA LEU A 93 -24.00 3.31 3.77
C LEU A 93 -22.49 2.95 3.73
N SER A 94 -21.78 3.25 4.81
CA SER A 94 -20.38 2.85 4.91
C SER A 94 -20.26 1.34 5.12
N LEU A 95 -19.37 0.71 4.35
CA LEU A 95 -19.01 -0.71 4.48
C LEU A 95 -17.92 -0.97 5.53
N ALA A 96 -17.40 0.11 6.17
CA ALA A 96 -16.54 0.05 7.36
C ALA A 96 -16.79 1.30 8.22
N PRO A 97 -17.88 1.36 8.98
CA PRO A 97 -18.34 2.57 9.68
C PRO A 97 -17.31 3.15 10.64
N TRP A 98 -16.57 2.31 11.36
CA TRP A 98 -15.54 2.78 12.28
C TRP A 98 -14.40 3.49 11.55
N GLU A 99 -13.93 2.95 10.43
CA GLU A 99 -12.91 3.58 9.59
C GLU A 99 -13.41 4.91 9.02
N SER A 100 -14.68 4.98 8.62
CA SER A 100 -15.29 6.23 8.13
C SER A 100 -15.36 7.30 9.20
N VAL A 101 -15.73 6.96 10.43
CA VAL A 101 -15.72 7.91 11.57
C VAL A 101 -14.29 8.34 11.91
N SER A 102 -13.34 7.40 11.86
CA SER A 102 -11.91 7.70 12.04
C SER A 102 -11.37 8.65 10.96
N GLY A 103 -11.77 8.44 9.70
CA GLY A 103 -11.46 9.33 8.58
C GLY A 103 -12.09 10.72 8.75
N LEU A 104 -13.34 10.78 9.19
CA LEU A 104 -14.03 12.04 9.52
C LEU A 104 -13.31 12.83 10.62
N ALA A 105 -12.75 12.16 11.63
CA ALA A 105 -11.95 12.82 12.67
C ALA A 105 -10.71 13.50 12.09
N THR A 106 -10.03 12.86 11.13
CA THR A 106 -8.89 13.45 10.41
C THR A 106 -9.32 14.66 9.56
N PHE A 107 -10.44 14.56 8.86
CA PHE A 107 -11.01 15.67 8.06
C PHE A 107 -11.35 16.88 8.94
N VAL A 108 -11.99 16.65 10.09
CA VAL A 108 -12.29 17.70 11.08
C VAL A 108 -11.00 18.36 11.59
N ALA A 109 -9.95 17.59 11.83
CA ALA A 109 -8.65 18.14 12.26
C ALA A 109 -8.05 19.09 11.19
N TYR A 110 -8.11 18.74 9.90
CA TYR A 110 -7.68 19.65 8.82
C TYR A 110 -8.55 20.90 8.73
N ALA A 111 -9.87 20.77 8.87
CA ALA A 111 -10.77 21.91 8.90
C ALA A 111 -10.45 22.86 10.06
N MET A 112 -10.25 22.33 11.28
CA MET A 112 -9.86 23.11 12.45
C MET A 112 -8.54 23.83 12.24
N LEU A 113 -7.51 23.13 11.72
CA LEU A 113 -6.20 23.72 11.44
C LEU A 113 -6.31 24.86 10.42
N PHE A 114 -6.99 24.64 9.29
CA PHE A 114 -7.21 25.66 8.26
C PHE A 114 -7.92 26.90 8.82
N ILE A 115 -9.05 26.70 9.49
CA ILE A 115 -9.86 27.80 10.05
C ILE A 115 -9.02 28.62 11.05
N VAL A 116 -8.36 27.94 12.00
CA VAL A 116 -7.57 28.65 13.02
C VAL A 116 -6.41 29.43 12.38
N LEU A 117 -5.73 28.87 11.38
CA LEU A 117 -4.67 29.59 10.68
C LEU A 117 -5.19 30.86 10.00
N VAL A 118 -6.33 30.79 9.29
CA VAL A 118 -6.94 32.01 8.70
C VAL A 118 -7.27 33.06 9.77
N GLN A 119 -7.79 32.65 10.94
CA GLN A 119 -8.08 33.60 12.05
C GLN A 119 -6.82 34.22 12.65
N ARG A 120 -5.67 33.55 12.55
CA ARG A 120 -4.40 33.99 13.14
C ARG A 120 -3.56 34.89 12.24
N LEU A 121 -3.66 34.69 10.94
CA LEU A 121 -2.96 35.46 9.93
C LEU A 121 -3.67 36.81 9.72
N LYS A 122 -3.24 37.85 10.42
CA LYS A 122 -3.93 39.18 10.41
C LYS A 122 -3.36 40.14 9.36
N LYS A 123 -2.05 40.12 9.14
CA LYS A 123 -1.30 41.01 8.26
C LYS A 123 -0.58 40.25 7.19
N GLN A 124 -0.21 40.92 6.10
CA GLN A 124 0.62 40.34 5.04
C GLN A 124 1.92 39.74 5.61
N SER A 125 2.55 40.41 6.57
CA SER A 125 3.77 39.93 7.22
C SER A 125 3.58 38.59 7.96
N ASP A 126 2.37 38.28 8.41
CA ASP A 126 2.08 37.00 9.05
C ASP A 126 2.01 35.88 7.98
N VAL A 127 1.40 36.17 6.81
CA VAL A 127 1.37 35.25 5.65
C VAL A 127 2.79 35.01 5.14
N GLU A 128 3.60 36.07 5.00
CA GLU A 128 5.00 35.95 4.60
C GLU A 128 5.81 35.08 5.53
N ARG A 129 5.67 35.26 6.86
CA ARG A 129 6.34 34.41 7.86
C ARG A 129 5.90 32.94 7.73
N MET A 130 4.61 32.69 7.54
CA MET A 130 4.10 31.32 7.40
C MET A 130 4.68 30.63 6.17
N ILE A 131 4.75 31.33 5.03
CA ILE A 131 5.36 30.79 3.81
C ILE A 131 6.87 30.54 3.97
N LEU A 132 7.57 31.40 4.73
CA LEU A 132 8.97 31.15 5.08
C LEU A 132 9.14 29.90 5.99
N VAL A 133 8.21 29.71 6.93
CA VAL A 133 8.18 28.48 7.77
C VAL A 133 7.95 27.25 6.90
N VAL A 134 7.03 27.28 5.94
CA VAL A 134 6.84 26.18 4.98
C VAL A 134 8.14 25.88 4.23
N GLY A 135 8.80 26.89 3.68
CA GLY A 135 10.11 26.73 3.02
C GLY A 135 11.17 26.14 3.95
N ALA A 136 11.28 26.63 5.18
CA ALA A 136 12.24 26.14 6.15
C ALA A 136 12.00 24.66 6.54
N VAL A 137 10.76 24.28 6.77
CA VAL A 137 10.37 22.88 7.07
C VAL A 137 10.71 21.94 5.92
N VAL A 138 10.49 22.38 4.68
CA VAL A 138 10.85 21.61 3.48
C VAL A 138 12.37 21.43 3.38
N VAL A 139 13.15 22.51 3.58
CA VAL A 139 14.63 22.43 3.58
C VAL A 139 15.13 21.50 4.68
N LEU A 140 14.60 21.62 5.88
CA LEU A 140 14.97 20.73 6.99
C LEU A 140 14.69 19.25 6.66
N MET A 141 13.56 18.98 6.01
CA MET A 141 13.22 17.63 5.59
C MET A 141 14.16 17.12 4.48
N ALA A 142 14.51 17.96 3.50
CA ALA A 142 15.45 17.60 2.45
C ALA A 142 16.83 17.25 3.03
N VAL A 143 17.38 18.15 3.87
CA VAL A 143 18.66 17.92 4.54
C VAL A 143 18.62 16.65 5.41
N PHE A 144 17.55 16.46 6.16
CA PHE A 144 17.38 15.26 6.98
C PHE A 144 17.34 13.98 6.11
N ALA A 145 16.61 14.00 4.99
CA ALA A 145 16.51 12.86 4.09
C ALA A 145 17.88 12.50 3.46
N ASP A 146 18.62 13.51 3.01
CA ASP A 146 19.94 13.33 2.40
C ASP A 146 20.97 12.84 3.43
N VAL A 147 20.99 13.41 4.66
CA VAL A 147 21.88 12.96 5.75
C VAL A 147 21.55 11.52 6.16
N GLN A 148 20.26 11.18 6.28
CA GLN A 148 19.85 9.82 6.62
C GLN A 148 20.28 8.82 5.54
N TRP A 149 20.17 9.18 4.27
CA TRP A 149 20.57 8.34 3.15
C TRP A 149 22.09 8.17 3.07
N LEU A 150 22.87 9.28 3.17
CA LEU A 150 24.33 9.25 3.10
C LEU A 150 24.98 8.49 4.27
N ALA A 151 24.38 8.57 5.45
CA ALA A 151 24.84 7.88 6.66
C ALA A 151 23.94 6.68 7.02
N SER A 152 23.35 6.04 6.00
CA SER A 152 22.36 4.98 6.22
C SER A 152 23.01 3.74 6.87
N ASN A 153 22.23 3.12 7.76
CA ASN A 153 22.44 1.79 8.31
C ASN A 153 21.27 0.86 8.02
N GLY A 154 20.47 1.15 6.97
CA GLY A 154 19.26 0.45 6.60
C GLY A 154 18.02 0.83 7.43
N LYS A 155 18.21 1.55 8.56
CA LYS A 155 17.11 1.86 9.50
C LYS A 155 16.68 3.32 9.43
N PHE A 156 15.37 3.54 9.55
CA PHE A 156 14.82 4.89 9.71
C PHE A 156 15.30 5.51 11.02
N TYR A 157 15.66 6.79 10.98
CA TYR A 157 16.20 7.52 12.14
C TYR A 157 17.41 6.82 12.78
N TRP A 158 18.11 5.95 12.03
CA TRP A 158 19.23 5.09 12.45
C TRP A 158 18.89 4.05 13.54
N VAL A 159 17.64 3.98 14.00
CA VAL A 159 17.21 3.10 15.11
C VAL A 159 16.02 2.21 14.77
N TYR A 160 15.15 2.66 13.89
CA TYR A 160 13.90 1.95 13.58
C TYR A 160 14.03 1.13 12.29
N GLU A 161 13.94 -0.17 12.45
CA GLU A 161 13.87 -1.13 11.34
C GLU A 161 12.44 -1.24 10.83
N HIS A 162 12.21 -0.79 9.59
CA HIS A 162 10.89 -0.88 8.98
C HIS A 162 10.74 -2.23 8.26
N PRO A 163 9.64 -2.97 8.45
CA PRO A 163 9.49 -4.32 7.91
C PRO A 163 9.69 -4.44 6.39
N PHE A 164 9.30 -3.43 5.63
CA PHE A 164 9.28 -3.48 4.17
C PHE A 164 10.26 -2.54 3.46
N MET A 165 10.86 -1.59 4.18
CA MET A 165 11.62 -0.51 3.56
C MET A 165 12.93 -0.29 4.26
N THR A 166 14.00 -0.08 3.47
CA THR A 166 15.33 0.32 3.95
C THR A 166 15.66 1.73 3.49
N THR A 167 16.60 2.37 4.16
CA THR A 167 17.05 3.74 3.83
C THR A 167 18.31 3.78 2.98
N ASP A 168 18.79 2.62 2.48
CA ASP A 168 20.08 2.49 1.79
C ASP A 168 20.04 2.92 0.32
N HIS A 169 18.90 2.72 -0.34
CA HIS A 169 18.82 2.86 -1.79
C HIS A 169 18.45 4.27 -2.25
N THR A 170 17.54 4.93 -1.54
CA THR A 170 17.02 6.25 -1.90
C THR A 170 16.75 7.11 -0.66
N PRO A 171 16.81 8.45 -0.77
CA PRO A 171 16.40 9.32 0.33
C PRO A 171 14.92 9.12 0.68
N HIS A 172 14.65 8.88 1.95
CA HIS A 172 13.31 8.69 2.49
C HIS A 172 12.91 9.75 3.53
N GLY A 173 13.87 10.23 4.30
CA GLY A 173 13.58 11.11 5.43
C GLY A 173 12.58 10.47 6.39
N SER A 174 11.52 11.19 6.69
CA SER A 174 10.42 10.67 7.53
C SER A 174 9.33 9.93 6.74
N PHE A 175 9.53 9.63 5.46
CA PHE A 175 8.52 9.02 4.58
C PHE A 175 8.88 7.57 4.27
N THR A 176 7.92 6.66 4.38
CA THR A 176 8.09 5.28 3.92
C THR A 176 8.00 5.17 2.38
N ASN A 177 7.39 6.16 1.72
CA ASN A 177 7.28 6.24 0.27
C ASN A 177 8.04 7.47 -0.24
N HIS A 178 9.04 7.25 -1.08
CA HIS A 178 9.86 8.31 -1.67
C HIS A 178 9.07 9.27 -2.58
N ASN A 179 7.93 8.83 -3.17
CA ASN A 179 7.03 9.71 -3.93
C ASN A 179 6.40 10.76 -3.01
N HIS A 180 6.03 10.37 -1.77
CA HIS A 180 5.46 11.30 -0.79
C HIS A 180 6.50 12.30 -0.29
N LEU A 181 7.76 11.89 -0.11
CA LEU A 181 8.85 12.83 0.18
C LEU A 181 8.97 13.85 -0.95
N SER A 182 9.03 13.39 -2.20
CA SER A 182 9.14 14.27 -3.37
C SER A 182 8.00 15.27 -3.47
N GLN A 183 6.75 14.84 -3.18
CA GLN A 183 5.60 15.73 -3.12
C GLN A 183 5.72 16.77 -1.99
N PHE A 184 6.14 16.32 -0.82
CA PHE A 184 6.35 17.22 0.32
C PHE A 184 7.36 18.32 -0.01
N LEU A 185 8.45 17.96 -0.70
CA LEU A 185 9.47 18.90 -1.17
C LEU A 185 8.93 19.82 -2.27
N ALA A 186 8.14 19.30 -3.21
CA ALA A 186 7.52 20.09 -4.28
C ALA A 186 6.62 21.22 -3.73
N LEU A 187 5.92 21.00 -2.61
CA LEU A 187 5.13 22.03 -1.93
C LEU A 187 5.98 23.23 -1.43
N GLY A 188 7.28 23.02 -1.24
CA GLY A 188 8.20 24.08 -0.80
C GLY A 188 8.86 24.87 -1.91
N ILE A 189 8.81 24.41 -3.16
CA ILE A 189 9.53 25.04 -4.30
C ILE A 189 9.08 26.50 -4.50
N GLY A 190 7.77 26.74 -4.59
CA GLY A 190 7.21 28.09 -4.69
C GLY A 190 7.61 29.00 -3.52
N PRO A 191 7.37 28.60 -2.26
CA PRO A 191 7.85 29.29 -1.06
C PRO A 191 9.33 29.66 -1.06
N LEU A 192 10.21 28.73 -1.47
CA LEU A 192 11.66 28.97 -1.51
C LEU A 192 12.03 29.98 -2.61
N ILE A 193 11.48 29.86 -3.81
CA ILE A 193 11.69 30.82 -4.90
C ILE A 193 11.24 32.22 -4.48
N TRP A 194 10.08 32.34 -3.85
CA TRP A 194 9.59 33.62 -3.35
C TRP A 194 10.48 34.17 -2.25
N GLY A 195 10.95 33.35 -1.32
CA GLY A 195 11.86 33.74 -0.24
C GLY A 195 13.18 34.31 -0.75
N ILE A 196 13.76 33.70 -1.79
CA ILE A 196 14.96 34.17 -2.49
C ILE A 196 14.72 35.55 -3.10
N LEU A 197 13.62 35.75 -3.81
CA LEU A 197 13.27 37.04 -4.42
C LEU A 197 13.07 38.13 -3.36
N ARG A 198 12.39 37.80 -2.26
CA ARG A 198 12.20 38.72 -1.12
C ARG A 198 13.53 39.14 -0.51
N GLY A 199 14.42 38.19 -0.28
CA GLY A 199 15.74 38.43 0.27
C GLY A 199 16.59 39.34 -0.61
N ARG A 200 16.58 39.11 -1.93
CA ARG A 200 17.26 39.99 -2.91
C ARG A 200 16.76 41.43 -2.83
N ARG A 201 15.45 41.66 -2.82
CA ARG A 201 14.86 43.00 -2.70
C ARG A 201 15.22 43.69 -1.40
N ASN A 202 15.21 42.96 -0.30
CA ASN A 202 15.60 43.53 1.00
C ASN A 202 17.10 43.92 0.99
N ASN A 203 17.96 43.12 0.36
CA ASN A 203 19.38 43.44 0.22
C ASN A 203 19.62 44.70 -0.63
N GLU A 204 18.87 44.88 -1.73
CA GLU A 204 18.94 46.08 -2.57
C GLU A 204 18.49 47.34 -1.79
N ARG A 205 17.38 47.24 -1.02
CA ARG A 205 16.90 48.33 -0.18
C ARG A 205 17.89 48.72 0.95
N ASN A 206 18.46 47.72 1.61
CA ASN A 206 19.38 47.94 2.72
C ASN A 206 20.73 48.53 2.26
N ARG A 207 21.20 48.21 1.03
CA ARG A 207 22.38 48.85 0.42
C ARG A 207 22.16 50.33 0.14
N SER A 208 20.93 50.76 -0.14
CA SER A 208 20.63 52.19 -0.33
C SER A 208 20.50 52.97 0.99
N HIS A 209 20.37 52.32 2.14
CA HIS A 209 20.13 52.93 3.44
C HIS A 209 21.31 52.80 4.43
N SER A 210 22.50 52.36 3.99
CA SER A 210 23.76 52.18 4.76
C SER A 210 23.69 51.34 6.07
N ASP A 211 22.66 50.50 6.22
CA ASP A 211 22.44 49.60 7.34
C ASP A 211 23.17 48.26 7.09
N GLN A 212 24.48 48.21 7.45
CA GLN A 212 25.33 47.08 7.13
C GLN A 212 24.98 45.78 7.85
N GLU A 213 24.49 45.81 9.08
CA GLU A 213 24.14 44.61 9.86
C GLU A 213 22.88 43.91 9.34
N THR A 214 21.82 44.70 9.10
CA THR A 214 20.54 44.19 8.57
C THR A 214 20.72 43.68 7.14
N GLY A 215 21.59 44.32 6.35
CA GLY A 215 21.95 43.87 4.99
C GLY A 215 22.67 42.52 4.99
N ARG A 216 23.60 42.32 5.91
CA ARG A 216 24.37 41.08 6.06
C ARG A 216 23.49 39.92 6.48
N GLN A 217 22.55 40.12 7.40
CA GLN A 217 21.60 39.09 7.84
C GLN A 217 20.66 38.68 6.71
N SER A 218 20.13 39.63 5.95
CA SER A 218 19.27 39.35 4.78
C SER A 218 19.98 38.59 3.67
N TYR A 219 21.29 38.87 3.47
CA TYR A 219 22.11 38.14 2.49
C TYR A 219 22.26 36.67 2.86
N TRP A 220 22.61 36.34 4.10
CA TRP A 220 22.77 34.96 4.53
C TRP A 220 21.47 34.16 4.47
N VAL A 221 20.35 34.78 4.82
CA VAL A 221 19.03 34.11 4.69
C VAL A 221 18.74 33.77 3.21
N THR A 222 19.07 34.68 2.29
CA THR A 222 18.91 34.44 0.84
C THR A 222 19.79 33.28 0.35
N VAL A 223 21.04 33.24 0.77
CA VAL A 223 21.99 32.16 0.45
C VAL A 223 21.49 30.82 0.99
N LEU A 224 21.05 30.77 2.25
CA LEU A 224 20.47 29.56 2.84
C LEU A 224 19.24 29.05 2.09
N MET A 225 18.38 29.96 1.62
CA MET A 225 17.22 29.56 0.81
C MET A 225 17.61 29.03 -0.57
N MET A 226 18.65 29.62 -1.20
CA MET A 226 19.17 29.12 -2.49
C MET A 226 19.79 27.72 -2.31
N LEU A 227 20.58 27.51 -1.28
CA LEU A 227 21.15 26.21 -0.93
C LEU A 227 20.04 25.21 -0.58
N GLY A 228 19.01 25.64 0.17
CA GLY A 228 17.86 24.81 0.51
C GLY A 228 17.03 24.41 -0.71
N LEU A 229 16.85 25.33 -1.67
CA LEU A 229 16.20 25.01 -2.93
C LEU A 229 17.02 23.99 -3.75
N ALA A 230 18.31 24.20 -3.85
CA ALA A 230 19.21 23.27 -4.54
C ALA A 230 19.21 21.89 -3.88
N CYS A 231 19.32 21.82 -2.56
CA CYS A 231 19.22 20.59 -1.78
C CYS A 231 17.88 19.88 -2.07
N SER A 232 16.75 20.58 -1.95
CA SER A 232 15.42 20.02 -2.21
C SER A 232 15.29 19.46 -3.63
N LEU A 233 15.83 20.14 -4.64
CA LEU A 233 15.82 19.66 -6.02
C LEU A 233 16.70 18.41 -6.18
N VAL A 234 17.88 18.40 -5.61
CA VAL A 234 18.78 17.22 -5.61
C VAL A 234 18.11 16.04 -4.91
N THR A 235 17.52 16.24 -3.74
CA THR A 235 16.80 15.18 -3.03
C THR A 235 15.69 14.58 -3.91
N VAL A 236 14.88 15.42 -4.58
CA VAL A 236 13.82 14.92 -5.49
C VAL A 236 14.42 14.12 -6.65
N LEU A 237 15.54 14.53 -7.22
CA LEU A 237 16.24 13.78 -8.26
C LEU A 237 16.69 12.40 -7.74
N LEU A 238 17.29 12.37 -6.55
CA LEU A 238 17.79 11.15 -5.92
C LEU A 238 16.67 10.17 -5.55
N THR A 239 15.44 10.64 -5.28
CA THR A 239 14.29 9.75 -5.05
C THR A 239 13.86 8.99 -6.30
N SER A 240 14.27 9.38 -7.50
CA SER A 240 13.86 8.80 -8.80
C SER A 240 12.33 8.79 -9.01
N SER A 241 11.57 9.62 -8.29
CA SER A 241 10.12 9.75 -8.38
C SER A 241 9.71 10.54 -9.62
N ARG A 242 9.09 9.87 -10.61
CA ARG A 242 8.58 10.54 -11.82
C ARG A 242 7.48 11.55 -11.50
N GLY A 243 6.56 11.16 -10.62
CA GLY A 243 5.49 12.05 -10.16
C GLY A 243 6.03 13.26 -9.41
N GLY A 244 7.04 13.07 -8.55
CA GLY A 244 7.73 14.14 -7.85
C GLY A 244 8.45 15.11 -8.78
N LEU A 245 9.13 14.60 -9.81
CA LEU A 245 9.77 15.41 -10.84
C LEU A 245 8.74 16.23 -11.64
N LEU A 246 7.60 15.61 -11.98
CA LEU A 246 6.50 16.32 -12.63
C LEU A 246 5.96 17.45 -11.75
N ALA A 247 5.72 17.18 -10.47
CA ALA A 247 5.24 18.18 -9.51
C ALA A 247 6.20 19.36 -9.38
N VAL A 248 7.50 19.09 -9.26
CA VAL A 248 8.54 20.12 -9.22
C VAL A 248 8.59 20.92 -10.53
N ALA A 249 8.51 20.24 -11.67
CA ALA A 249 8.48 20.91 -12.99
C ALA A 249 7.27 21.83 -13.12
N VAL A 250 6.09 21.39 -12.70
CA VAL A 250 4.87 22.22 -12.66
C VAL A 250 5.06 23.42 -11.72
N ALA A 251 5.60 23.22 -10.52
CA ALA A 251 5.85 24.31 -9.57
C ALA A 251 6.79 25.36 -10.15
N ILE A 252 7.90 24.93 -10.75
CA ILE A 252 8.89 25.81 -11.39
C ILE A 252 8.27 26.55 -12.57
N ALA A 253 7.55 25.84 -13.45
CA ALA A 253 6.92 26.44 -14.64
C ALA A 253 5.92 27.54 -14.24
N VAL A 254 5.08 27.27 -13.23
CA VAL A 254 4.10 28.26 -12.71
C VAL A 254 4.82 29.46 -12.09
N CYS A 255 5.87 29.25 -11.30
CA CYS A 255 6.67 30.33 -10.73
C CYS A 255 7.29 31.16 -11.84
N ILE A 256 7.91 30.54 -12.84
CA ILE A 256 8.53 31.26 -13.97
C ILE A 256 7.48 32.10 -14.71
N ALA A 257 6.38 31.47 -15.12
CA ALA A 257 5.31 32.15 -15.88
C ALA A 257 4.72 33.34 -15.10
N GLY A 258 4.40 33.13 -13.81
CA GLY A 258 3.84 34.18 -12.96
C GLY A 258 4.83 35.32 -12.70
N LEU A 259 6.10 35.02 -12.43
CA LEU A 259 7.13 36.02 -12.15
C LEU A 259 7.54 36.80 -13.41
N LEU A 260 7.53 36.17 -14.58
CA LEU A 260 7.71 36.84 -15.88
C LEU A 260 6.57 37.81 -16.17
N TRP A 261 5.32 37.36 -15.95
CA TRP A 261 4.14 38.21 -16.10
C TRP A 261 4.25 39.46 -15.22
N LEU A 262 4.72 39.31 -14.00
CA LEU A 262 4.94 40.38 -13.03
C LEU A 262 6.18 41.23 -13.37
N ARG A 263 6.97 40.84 -14.37
CA ARG A 263 8.26 41.47 -14.72
C ARG A 263 9.24 41.53 -13.53
N LEU A 264 9.32 40.45 -12.76
CA LEU A 264 10.17 40.35 -11.60
C LEU A 264 11.47 39.56 -11.85
N ILE A 265 11.51 38.83 -12.95
CA ILE A 265 12.68 38.09 -13.47
C ILE A 265 12.88 38.39 -14.96
N PRO A 266 14.12 38.37 -15.45
CA PRO A 266 14.42 38.53 -16.86
C PRO A 266 14.17 37.23 -17.61
N ALA A 267 13.80 37.34 -18.91
CA ALA A 267 13.40 36.16 -19.72
C ALA A 267 14.58 35.19 -19.96
N GLU A 268 15.81 35.67 -20.01
CA GLU A 268 17.02 34.87 -20.29
C GLU A 268 17.28 33.82 -19.20
N LEU A 269 16.98 34.13 -17.92
CA LEU A 269 17.10 33.21 -16.82
C LEU A 269 16.15 32.00 -16.94
N CYS A 270 15.03 32.18 -17.61
CA CYS A 270 14.01 31.13 -17.75
C CYS A 270 14.42 30.08 -18.78
N VAL A 271 15.03 30.52 -19.90
CA VAL A 271 15.52 29.60 -20.93
C VAL A 271 16.60 28.67 -20.36
N GLY A 272 17.51 29.21 -19.55
CA GLY A 272 18.54 28.41 -18.87
C GLY A 272 17.97 27.35 -17.94
N LEU A 273 16.97 27.69 -17.14
CA LEU A 273 16.32 26.73 -16.20
C LEU A 273 15.54 25.63 -16.92
N VAL A 274 14.83 25.96 -17.99
CA VAL A 274 14.10 25.00 -18.83
C VAL A 274 15.07 24.03 -19.50
N VAL A 275 16.15 24.55 -20.10
CA VAL A 275 17.19 23.74 -20.76
C VAL A 275 17.84 22.78 -19.76
N VAL A 276 18.22 23.26 -18.55
CA VAL A 276 18.81 22.41 -17.51
C VAL A 276 17.81 21.32 -17.08
N SER A 277 16.53 21.66 -16.88
CA SER A 277 15.50 20.68 -16.50
C SER A 277 15.28 19.61 -17.58
N CYS A 278 15.30 19.99 -18.87
CA CYS A 278 15.17 19.06 -20.00
C CYS A 278 16.40 18.16 -20.13
N VAL A 279 17.61 18.69 -19.93
CA VAL A 279 18.85 17.92 -20.00
C VAL A 279 18.93 16.90 -18.86
N VAL A 280 18.64 17.31 -17.63
CA VAL A 280 18.63 16.42 -16.47
C VAL A 280 17.54 15.32 -16.62
N GLY A 281 16.34 15.68 -17.07
CA GLY A 281 15.27 14.71 -17.34
C GLY A 281 15.63 13.72 -18.45
N GLY A 282 16.33 14.17 -19.48
CA GLY A 282 16.85 13.34 -20.57
C GLY A 282 17.91 12.34 -20.11
N ILE A 283 18.88 12.78 -19.31
CA ILE A 283 19.94 11.91 -18.77
C ILE A 283 19.35 10.80 -17.87
N LEU A 284 18.39 11.15 -17.00
CA LEU A 284 17.75 10.19 -16.11
C LEU A 284 16.93 9.12 -16.85
N ASN A 285 16.36 9.45 -18.01
CA ASN A 285 15.67 8.46 -18.84
C ASN A 285 16.63 7.50 -19.58
N LEU A 286 17.85 7.93 -19.88
CA LEU A 286 18.83 7.15 -20.61
C LEU A 286 19.63 6.16 -19.73
N THR A 287 19.67 6.37 -18.42
CA THR A 287 20.47 5.55 -17.48
C THR A 287 19.70 4.36 -16.86
N GLY A 288 18.45 4.10 -17.25
CA GLY A 288 17.64 2.99 -16.75
C GLY A 288 18.10 1.63 -17.30
N SER A 289 18.37 0.64 -16.42
CA SER A 289 18.65 -0.75 -16.84
C SER A 289 17.38 -1.43 -17.39
N GLU A 290 17.55 -2.46 -18.24
CA GLU A 290 16.42 -3.25 -18.79
C GLU A 290 15.56 -3.90 -17.70
N THR A 291 16.17 -4.38 -16.61
CA THR A 291 15.46 -4.94 -15.45
C THR A 291 14.58 -3.89 -14.76
N ALA A 292 15.08 -2.65 -14.64
CA ALA A 292 14.29 -1.55 -14.10
C ALA A 292 13.09 -1.19 -15.00
N LEU A 293 13.14 -1.45 -16.29
CA LEU A 293 12.01 -1.25 -17.20
C LEU A 293 10.92 -2.29 -17.00
N GLU A 294 11.28 -3.57 -16.83
CA GLU A 294 10.32 -4.66 -16.56
C GLU A 294 9.58 -4.44 -15.22
N ASP A 295 10.30 -4.09 -14.16
CA ASP A 295 9.70 -3.80 -12.85
C ASP A 295 8.76 -2.59 -12.92
N ARG A 296 9.13 -1.57 -13.70
CA ARG A 296 8.31 -0.38 -13.95
C ARG A 296 7.04 -0.68 -14.74
N LEU A 297 7.09 -1.62 -15.68
CA LEU A 297 5.91 -2.06 -16.45
C LEU A 297 4.95 -2.87 -15.58
N LYS A 298 5.46 -3.73 -14.69
CA LYS A 298 4.65 -4.45 -13.70
C LYS A 298 3.96 -3.50 -12.72
N GLU A 299 4.70 -2.52 -12.20
CA GLU A 299 4.12 -1.50 -11.32
C GLU A 299 3.05 -0.66 -12.03
N ALA A 300 3.27 -0.28 -13.27
CA ALA A 300 2.29 0.45 -14.07
C ALA A 300 1.03 -0.38 -14.35
N SER A 301 1.18 -1.67 -14.66
CA SER A 301 0.04 -2.60 -14.87
C SER A 301 -0.75 -2.83 -13.59
N GLY A 302 -0.09 -2.91 -12.42
CA GLY A 302 -0.76 -3.00 -11.13
C GLY A 302 -1.61 -1.78 -10.80
N ARG A 303 -1.09 -0.58 -11.02
CA ARG A 303 -1.86 0.67 -10.82
C ARG A 303 -3.06 0.77 -11.75
N GLU A 304 -2.92 0.37 -13.00
CA GLU A 304 -4.01 0.36 -13.96
C GLU A 304 -5.16 -0.53 -13.50
N GLN A 305 -4.88 -1.74 -13.01
CA GLN A 305 -5.88 -2.64 -12.47
C GLN A 305 -6.59 -2.05 -11.24
N VAL A 306 -5.84 -1.43 -10.32
CA VAL A 306 -6.42 -0.72 -9.16
C VAL A 306 -7.31 0.45 -9.60
N TRP A 307 -6.91 1.22 -10.60
CA TRP A 307 -7.72 2.31 -11.14
C TRP A 307 -9.01 1.81 -11.78
N GLN A 308 -8.94 0.75 -12.59
CA GLN A 308 -10.11 0.12 -13.20
C GLN A 308 -11.08 -0.40 -12.13
N ALA A 309 -10.57 -1.09 -11.10
CA ALA A 309 -11.36 -1.56 -9.97
C ALA A 309 -12.04 -0.40 -9.22
N ASN A 310 -11.33 0.71 -8.96
CA ASN A 310 -11.91 1.88 -8.30
C ASN A 310 -12.98 2.58 -9.14
N ILE A 311 -12.80 2.63 -10.45
CA ILE A 311 -13.82 3.16 -11.38
C ILE A 311 -15.07 2.27 -11.36
N ALA A 312 -14.89 0.95 -11.29
CA ALA A 312 -16.01 0.01 -11.18
C ALA A 312 -16.76 0.18 -9.84
N VAL A 313 -16.02 0.27 -8.72
CA VAL A 313 -16.62 0.60 -7.41
C VAL A 313 -17.40 1.93 -7.46
N ALA A 314 -16.84 2.97 -8.09
CA ALA A 314 -17.52 4.25 -8.20
C ALA A 314 -18.81 4.18 -9.06
N LYS A 315 -18.86 3.29 -10.05
CA LYS A 315 -20.10 3.04 -10.82
C LYS A 315 -21.17 2.34 -9.99
N ASP A 316 -20.76 1.43 -9.10
CA ASP A 316 -21.67 0.71 -8.21
C ASP A 316 -22.18 1.59 -7.07
N PHE A 317 -21.34 2.51 -6.57
CA PHE A 317 -21.65 3.39 -5.44
C PHE A 317 -21.51 4.88 -5.83
N PRO A 318 -22.29 5.39 -6.79
CA PRO A 318 -22.01 6.66 -7.47
C PRO A 318 -22.22 7.90 -6.61
N TYR A 319 -23.16 7.90 -5.65
CA TYR A 319 -23.56 9.13 -4.95
C TYR A 319 -22.69 9.44 -3.74
N LEU A 320 -22.62 8.54 -2.76
CA LEU A 320 -21.93 8.71 -1.49
C LEU A 320 -20.73 7.76 -1.30
N GLY A 321 -20.42 6.93 -2.32
CA GLY A 321 -19.33 5.97 -2.27
C GLY A 321 -19.55 4.84 -1.27
N THR A 322 -18.49 4.13 -0.95
CA THR A 322 -18.47 2.97 -0.05
C THR A 322 -18.19 3.33 1.42
N GLY A 323 -17.85 4.60 1.70
CA GLY A 323 -17.41 5.08 3.00
C GLY A 323 -15.91 5.43 3.02
N VAL A 324 -15.56 6.49 3.75
CA VAL A 324 -14.16 6.92 3.91
C VAL A 324 -13.36 5.82 4.60
N GLY A 325 -12.17 5.49 4.06
CA GLY A 325 -11.29 4.46 4.58
C GLY A 325 -11.62 3.03 4.13
N THR A 326 -12.63 2.82 3.27
CA THR A 326 -13.03 1.49 2.79
C THR A 326 -12.25 0.99 1.58
N HIS A 327 -11.46 1.85 0.93
CA HIS A 327 -10.79 1.56 -0.34
C HIS A 327 -10.09 0.20 -0.35
N ASN A 328 -9.33 -0.11 0.70
CA ASN A 328 -8.54 -1.33 0.74
C ASN A 328 -9.36 -2.63 0.65
N ASP A 329 -10.62 -2.62 1.03
CA ASP A 329 -11.52 -3.77 0.88
C ASP A 329 -12.44 -3.63 -0.33
N ALA A 330 -12.91 -2.41 -0.60
CA ALA A 330 -13.89 -2.13 -1.64
C ALA A 330 -13.34 -2.36 -3.07
N HIS A 331 -12.09 -1.96 -3.37
CA HIS A 331 -11.53 -2.15 -4.72
C HIS A 331 -11.40 -3.63 -5.10
N ARG A 332 -11.29 -4.53 -4.11
CA ARG A 332 -11.17 -5.97 -4.33
C ARG A 332 -12.47 -6.62 -4.84
N LEU A 333 -13.62 -5.94 -4.75
CA LEU A 333 -14.87 -6.37 -5.37
C LEU A 333 -14.74 -6.53 -6.89
N HIS A 334 -13.86 -5.76 -7.52
CA HIS A 334 -13.68 -5.70 -8.97
C HIS A 334 -12.23 -5.96 -9.41
N LEU A 335 -11.43 -6.58 -8.56
CA LEU A 335 -10.05 -6.92 -8.91
C LEU A 335 -10.06 -8.21 -9.73
N GLU A 336 -9.73 -8.13 -11.02
CA GLU A 336 -9.79 -9.28 -11.94
C GLU A 336 -8.66 -10.29 -11.74
N ARG A 337 -7.52 -9.84 -11.21
CA ARG A 337 -6.36 -10.70 -10.96
C ARG A 337 -5.79 -10.44 -9.58
N PRO A 338 -5.46 -11.49 -8.83
CA PRO A 338 -4.75 -11.33 -7.57
C PRO A 338 -3.38 -10.70 -7.85
N MET A 339 -3.00 -9.77 -7.00
CA MET A 339 -1.67 -9.14 -7.07
C MET A 339 -0.77 -9.85 -6.06
N ASP A 340 -0.07 -10.87 -6.50
CA ASP A 340 0.81 -11.66 -5.65
C ASP A 340 1.89 -10.77 -5.00
N GLY A 341 1.91 -10.75 -3.67
CA GLY A 341 2.92 -10.03 -2.88
C GLY A 341 2.77 -8.52 -2.79
N THR A 342 1.77 -7.90 -3.44
CA THR A 342 1.56 -6.45 -3.39
C THR A 342 0.16 -6.10 -2.92
N GLU A 343 0.06 -5.37 -1.81
CA GLU A 343 -1.21 -4.85 -1.30
C GLU A 343 -1.33 -3.34 -1.56
N PHE A 344 -2.29 -2.95 -2.39
CA PHE A 344 -2.60 -1.55 -2.63
C PHE A 344 -3.55 -1.02 -1.56
N THR A 345 -3.01 -0.42 -0.53
CA THR A 345 -3.79 0.16 0.58
C THR A 345 -4.57 1.41 0.18
N HIS A 346 -4.23 2.01 -0.96
CA HIS A 346 -4.82 3.22 -1.52
C HIS A 346 -4.98 3.10 -3.03
N ALA A 347 -5.84 3.96 -3.61
CA ALA A 347 -6.18 3.92 -5.04
C ALA A 347 -5.07 4.37 -6.01
N GLU A 348 -3.87 4.71 -5.52
CA GLU A 348 -2.78 5.29 -6.31
C GLU A 348 -3.23 6.51 -7.14
N SER A 349 -4.29 7.17 -6.69
CA SER A 349 -4.86 8.42 -7.19
C SER A 349 -5.76 9.03 -6.12
N SER A 350 -5.46 10.25 -5.68
CA SER A 350 -6.27 10.94 -4.68
C SER A 350 -7.70 11.19 -5.16
N TYR A 351 -7.87 11.48 -6.45
CA TYR A 351 -9.20 11.71 -7.04
C TYR A 351 -10.05 10.45 -7.10
N LEU A 352 -9.47 9.34 -7.54
CA LEU A 352 -10.18 8.05 -7.60
C LEU A 352 -10.53 7.54 -6.21
N GLN A 353 -9.67 7.76 -5.23
CA GLN A 353 -9.98 7.36 -3.86
C GLN A 353 -11.11 8.19 -3.27
N VAL A 354 -11.09 9.51 -3.44
CA VAL A 354 -12.22 10.36 -3.02
C VAL A 354 -13.50 9.94 -3.74
N LEU A 355 -13.42 9.62 -5.04
CA LEU A 355 -14.58 9.18 -5.83
C LEU A 355 -15.14 7.85 -5.32
N SER A 356 -14.31 6.84 -5.10
CA SER A 356 -14.78 5.52 -4.64
C SER A 356 -15.29 5.55 -3.20
N GLU A 357 -14.67 6.36 -2.32
CA GLU A 357 -15.03 6.44 -0.90
C GLU A 357 -16.20 7.39 -0.61
N THR A 358 -16.35 8.50 -1.37
CA THR A 358 -17.37 9.54 -1.10
C THR A 358 -18.28 9.84 -2.28
N GLY A 359 -18.14 9.11 -3.37
CA GLY A 359 -18.97 9.24 -4.56
C GLY A 359 -18.77 10.57 -5.31
N LEU A 360 -19.63 10.79 -6.29
CA LEU A 360 -19.64 12.03 -7.09
C LEU A 360 -19.92 13.28 -6.25
N ILE A 361 -20.69 13.15 -5.16
CA ILE A 361 -21.01 14.28 -4.27
C ILE A 361 -19.74 14.73 -3.56
N GLY A 362 -18.95 13.80 -2.99
CA GLY A 362 -17.69 14.13 -2.33
C GLY A 362 -16.62 14.63 -3.29
N LEU A 363 -16.49 14.01 -4.48
CA LEU A 363 -15.56 14.50 -5.51
C LEU A 363 -15.96 15.89 -6.01
N GLY A 364 -17.25 16.15 -6.21
CA GLY A 364 -17.77 17.48 -6.59
C GLY A 364 -17.47 18.54 -5.52
N LEU A 365 -17.63 18.19 -4.25
CA LEU A 365 -17.29 19.06 -3.13
C LEU A 365 -15.78 19.37 -3.07
N ALA A 366 -14.92 18.37 -3.26
CA ALA A 366 -13.48 18.53 -3.35
C ALA A 366 -13.10 19.43 -4.56
N GLY A 367 -13.73 19.21 -5.71
CA GLY A 367 -13.56 20.05 -6.91
C GLY A 367 -13.94 21.51 -6.65
N LEU A 368 -15.05 21.75 -5.97
CA LEU A 368 -15.48 23.09 -5.61
C LEU A 368 -14.51 23.77 -4.63
N PHE A 369 -13.99 23.04 -3.64
CA PHE A 369 -12.97 23.55 -2.74
C PHE A 369 -11.68 23.92 -3.49
N ILE A 370 -11.27 23.10 -4.47
CA ILE A 370 -10.15 23.40 -5.36
C ILE A 370 -10.41 24.68 -6.17
N LEU A 371 -11.57 24.82 -6.77
CA LEU A 371 -11.95 26.03 -7.55
C LEU A 371 -11.92 27.31 -6.70
N VAL A 372 -12.43 27.25 -5.47
CA VAL A 372 -12.36 28.36 -4.53
C VAL A 372 -10.91 28.69 -4.17
N SER A 373 -10.08 27.66 -3.95
CA SER A 373 -8.65 27.83 -3.65
C SER A 373 -7.88 28.48 -4.81
N LEU A 374 -8.18 28.06 -6.05
CA LEU A 374 -7.64 28.68 -7.26
C LEU A 374 -8.11 30.16 -7.38
N GLN A 375 -9.37 30.44 -7.08
CA GLN A 375 -9.90 31.81 -7.07
C GLN A 375 -9.15 32.70 -6.06
N TRP A 376 -8.80 32.21 -4.88
CA TRP A 376 -8.00 32.98 -3.91
C TRP A 376 -6.63 33.32 -4.47
N CYS A 377 -5.93 32.35 -5.07
CA CYS A 377 -4.61 32.58 -5.67
C CYS A 377 -4.69 33.57 -6.82
N VAL A 378 -5.62 33.38 -7.77
CA VAL A 378 -5.82 34.25 -8.93
C VAL A 378 -6.22 35.66 -8.48
N GLY A 379 -7.15 35.80 -7.53
CA GLY A 379 -7.57 37.09 -7.01
C GLY A 379 -6.47 37.87 -6.30
N ALA A 380 -5.58 37.18 -5.58
CA ALA A 380 -4.40 37.78 -4.96
C ALA A 380 -3.30 38.08 -5.99
N PHE A 381 -3.17 37.31 -7.07
CA PHE A 381 -2.22 37.52 -8.15
C PHE A 381 -2.41 38.86 -8.86
N PHE A 382 -3.65 39.30 -9.07
CA PHE A 382 -3.98 40.57 -9.69
C PHE A 382 -3.96 41.78 -8.71
N SER A 383 -3.32 41.63 -7.54
CA SER A 383 -3.10 42.73 -6.62
C SER A 383 -2.18 43.82 -7.24
N PRO A 384 -2.44 45.10 -6.98
CA PRO A 384 -1.51 46.18 -7.33
C PRO A 384 -0.15 46.06 -6.64
N ASP A 385 -0.10 45.43 -5.46
CA ASP A 385 1.15 45.19 -4.74
C ASP A 385 1.88 43.96 -5.30
N LYS A 386 3.01 44.20 -5.95
CA LYS A 386 3.87 43.14 -6.50
C LYS A 386 4.38 42.13 -5.46
N GLN A 387 4.45 42.50 -4.17
CA GLN A 387 4.83 41.57 -3.11
C GLN A 387 3.72 40.54 -2.88
N VAL A 388 2.48 41.02 -2.80
CA VAL A 388 1.29 40.17 -2.69
C VAL A 388 1.15 39.25 -3.90
N SER A 389 1.28 39.81 -5.13
CA SER A 389 1.19 39.03 -6.36
C SER A 389 2.27 37.95 -6.48
N SER A 390 3.50 38.26 -6.11
CA SER A 390 4.60 37.28 -6.12
C SER A 390 4.42 36.17 -5.08
N LEU A 391 3.84 36.47 -3.92
CA LEU A 391 3.51 35.50 -2.88
C LEU A 391 2.35 34.61 -3.33
N ALA A 392 1.36 35.18 -4.01
CA ALA A 392 0.25 34.42 -4.61
C ALA A 392 0.76 33.42 -5.68
N VAL A 393 1.75 33.81 -6.51
CA VAL A 393 2.40 32.90 -7.46
C VAL A 393 3.02 31.71 -6.76
N ALA A 394 3.75 31.93 -5.66
CA ALA A 394 4.40 30.85 -4.91
C ALA A 394 3.39 29.84 -4.37
N ILE A 395 2.28 30.29 -3.79
CA ILE A 395 1.23 29.42 -3.26
C ILE A 395 0.50 28.70 -4.40
N PHE A 396 0.22 29.41 -5.50
CA PHE A 396 -0.42 28.84 -6.68
C PHE A 396 0.42 27.73 -7.32
N ALA A 397 1.73 27.92 -7.38
CA ALA A 397 2.67 26.93 -7.86
C ALA A 397 2.62 25.63 -7.04
N SER A 398 2.62 25.76 -5.70
CA SER A 398 2.49 24.60 -4.81
C SER A 398 1.14 23.89 -4.98
N LEU A 399 0.06 24.66 -5.13
CA LEU A 399 -1.27 24.09 -5.33
C LEU A 399 -1.36 23.31 -6.64
N LEU A 400 -0.89 23.86 -7.75
CA LEU A 400 -0.93 23.19 -9.05
C LEU A 400 0.00 21.97 -9.08
N ALA A 401 1.17 22.03 -8.46
CA ALA A 401 2.05 20.88 -8.29
C ALA A 401 1.36 19.74 -7.54
N ASN A 402 0.63 20.07 -6.46
CA ASN A 402 -0.13 19.07 -5.70
C ASN A 402 -1.25 18.46 -6.56
N LEU A 403 -2.03 19.27 -7.25
CA LEU A 403 -3.12 18.81 -8.11
C LEU A 403 -2.62 17.89 -9.24
N ALA A 404 -1.51 18.24 -9.87
CA ALA A 404 -0.91 17.45 -10.94
C ALA A 404 -0.42 16.07 -10.43
N HIS A 405 0.26 16.04 -9.32
CA HIS A 405 0.80 14.79 -8.77
C HIS A 405 -0.29 13.90 -8.15
N ALA A 406 -1.36 14.50 -7.60
CA ALA A 406 -2.49 13.77 -7.01
C ALA A 406 -3.28 12.90 -8.03
N VAL A 407 -3.05 13.06 -9.32
CA VAL A 407 -3.61 12.18 -10.37
C VAL A 407 -3.04 10.76 -10.26
N GLY A 408 -1.73 10.65 -10.01
CA GLY A 408 -1.00 9.36 -9.98
C GLY A 408 -0.54 8.93 -8.60
N ASP A 409 -1.03 9.57 -7.53
CA ASP A 409 -0.69 9.18 -6.15
C ASP A 409 -1.74 9.70 -5.14
N TYR A 410 -1.71 9.21 -3.89
CA TYR A 410 -2.74 9.44 -2.86
C TYR A 410 -2.31 10.42 -1.75
N PHE A 411 -1.66 11.54 -2.10
CA PHE A 411 -1.11 12.50 -1.11
C PHE A 411 -2.13 13.13 -0.18
N TRP A 412 -3.41 13.21 -0.58
CA TRP A 412 -4.48 13.73 0.28
C TRP A 412 -4.75 12.84 1.49
N TYR A 413 -4.22 11.62 1.47
CA TYR A 413 -4.23 10.68 2.59
C TYR A 413 -2.90 10.64 3.36
N THR A 414 -1.95 11.57 3.04
CA THR A 414 -0.67 11.70 3.73
C THR A 414 -0.67 12.95 4.61
N PRO A 415 -0.76 12.80 5.96
CA PRO A 415 -1.00 13.93 6.88
C PRO A 415 0.00 15.06 6.77
N SER A 416 1.30 14.79 6.62
CA SER A 416 2.31 15.83 6.51
C SER A 416 2.16 16.69 5.25
N CYS A 417 1.85 16.08 4.11
CA CYS A 417 1.59 16.79 2.86
C CYS A 417 0.33 17.66 2.98
N MET A 418 -0.74 17.10 3.58
CA MET A 418 -1.99 17.81 3.78
C MET A 418 -1.87 18.96 4.78
N MET A 419 -1.06 18.82 5.84
CA MET A 419 -0.78 19.93 6.77
C MET A 419 -0.12 21.11 6.07
N LEU A 420 0.95 20.85 5.26
CA LEU A 420 1.60 21.92 4.49
C LEU A 420 0.64 22.56 3.49
N LEU A 421 -0.18 21.75 2.82
CA LEU A 421 -1.18 22.26 1.89
C LEU A 421 -2.23 23.11 2.63
N ALA A 422 -2.74 22.68 3.77
CA ALA A 422 -3.70 23.45 4.59
C ALA A 422 -3.11 24.78 5.06
N MET A 423 -1.82 24.82 5.45
CA MET A 423 -1.12 26.06 5.79
C MET A 423 -1.05 27.02 4.61
N GLN A 424 -0.73 26.53 3.42
CA GLN A 424 -0.63 27.34 2.20
C GLN A 424 -2.01 27.81 1.73
N LEU A 425 -3.05 26.98 1.81
CA LEU A 425 -4.43 27.36 1.49
C LEU A 425 -4.96 28.43 2.46
N ALA A 426 -4.64 28.32 3.76
CA ALA A 426 -4.96 29.37 4.72
C ALA A 426 -4.25 30.70 4.37
N CYS A 427 -3.01 30.63 3.93
CA CYS A 427 -2.28 31.79 3.41
C CYS A 427 -2.93 32.38 2.15
N ALA A 428 -3.33 31.54 1.19
CA ALA A 428 -4.04 31.97 -0.02
C ALA A 428 -5.35 32.69 0.29
N CYS A 429 -6.17 32.08 1.18
CA CYS A 429 -7.44 32.67 1.62
C CYS A 429 -7.20 34.05 2.24
N ARG A 430 -6.27 34.14 3.20
CA ARG A 430 -6.02 35.40 3.88
C ARG A 430 -5.40 36.47 2.97
N LEU A 431 -4.49 36.08 2.09
CA LEU A 431 -3.89 36.97 1.11
C LEU A 431 -4.96 37.57 0.18
N TYR A 432 -5.89 36.77 -0.30
CA TYR A 432 -7.05 37.22 -1.07
C TYR A 432 -7.93 38.20 -0.30
N GLN A 433 -8.20 37.91 0.98
CA GLN A 433 -8.98 38.83 1.83
C GLN A 433 -8.30 40.17 2.02
N LEU A 434 -6.96 40.17 2.29
CA LEU A 434 -6.17 41.40 2.46
C LEU A 434 -6.15 42.23 1.17
N THR A 435 -6.06 41.58 0.00
CA THR A 435 -6.16 42.29 -1.30
C THR A 435 -7.51 42.96 -1.48
N ARG A 436 -8.60 42.32 -1.06
CA ARG A 436 -9.94 42.91 -1.09
C ARG A 436 -10.12 44.04 -0.07
N GLU A 437 -9.54 43.91 1.11
CA GLU A 437 -9.52 44.96 2.13
C GLU A 437 -8.87 46.24 1.61
N SER A 438 -7.72 46.10 0.91
CA SER A 438 -7.04 47.26 0.28
C SER A 438 -7.85 47.91 -0.83
N SER A 439 -8.82 47.21 -1.41
CA SER A 439 -9.74 47.71 -2.43
C SER A 439 -11.08 48.18 -1.81
N GLY A 440 -11.16 48.36 -0.49
CA GLY A 440 -12.38 48.83 0.22
C GLY A 440 -13.43 47.76 0.44
N ARG A 441 -13.17 46.50 0.18
CA ARG A 441 -14.07 45.36 0.35
C ARG A 441 -13.60 44.47 1.50
N SER A 442 -13.94 44.83 2.75
CA SER A 442 -13.57 44.02 3.92
C SER A 442 -14.25 42.66 3.91
N PRO A 443 -13.54 41.57 4.34
CA PRO A 443 -14.18 40.29 4.56
C PRO A 443 -15.26 40.42 5.65
N TRP A 444 -16.27 39.56 5.51
CA TRP A 444 -17.30 39.54 6.53
C TRP A 444 -16.71 39.04 7.85
N THR A 445 -16.80 39.90 8.89
CA THR A 445 -16.34 39.58 10.24
C THR A 445 -17.52 39.61 11.18
N TRP A 446 -17.71 38.53 11.88
CA TRP A 446 -18.74 38.42 12.90
C TRP A 446 -18.14 38.73 14.26
N GLN A 447 -18.73 39.69 14.98
CA GLN A 447 -18.44 39.93 16.40
C GLN A 447 -19.19 38.87 17.20
N VAL A 448 -18.45 37.86 17.67
CA VAL A 448 -19.04 36.76 18.39
C VAL A 448 -19.51 37.20 19.76
N PRO A 449 -20.80 37.03 20.12
CA PRO A 449 -21.25 37.29 21.47
C PRO A 449 -20.45 36.48 22.47
N ARG A 450 -19.97 37.11 23.56
CA ARG A 450 -19.14 36.42 24.59
C ARG A 450 -19.82 35.20 25.15
N LEU A 451 -21.15 35.25 25.29
CA LEU A 451 -21.96 34.13 25.77
C LEU A 451 -21.78 32.90 24.88
N LEU A 452 -21.54 33.05 23.56
CA LEU A 452 -21.30 31.97 22.62
C LEU A 452 -19.87 31.45 22.65
N CYS A 453 -18.91 32.18 23.18
CA CYS A 453 -17.51 31.72 23.28
C CYS A 453 -17.34 30.56 24.26
N VAL A 454 -18.18 30.49 25.33
CA VAL A 454 -18.12 29.40 26.30
C VAL A 454 -18.55 28.06 25.68
N PRO A 455 -19.77 27.94 25.09
CA PRO A 455 -20.15 26.69 24.43
C PRO A 455 -19.26 26.36 23.21
N ALA A 456 -18.74 27.35 22.47
CA ALA A 456 -17.79 27.11 21.39
C ALA A 456 -16.47 26.50 21.90
N CYS A 457 -15.94 27.00 23.03
CA CYS A 457 -14.77 26.42 23.67
C CYS A 457 -15.06 24.98 24.16
N GLY A 458 -16.19 24.75 24.78
CA GLY A 458 -16.65 23.41 25.16
C GLY A 458 -16.80 22.47 23.98
N GLY A 459 -17.35 22.97 22.87
CA GLY A 459 -17.46 22.21 21.61
C GLY A 459 -16.10 21.80 21.00
N VAL A 460 -15.13 22.73 21.00
CA VAL A 460 -13.75 22.42 20.55
C VAL A 460 -13.08 21.36 21.42
N LEU A 461 -13.25 21.44 22.75
CA LEU A 461 -12.73 20.43 23.68
C LEU A 461 -13.41 19.07 23.50
N ALA A 462 -14.73 19.07 23.28
CA ALA A 462 -15.47 17.85 22.97
C ALA A 462 -15.02 17.21 21.65
N LEU A 463 -14.78 18.02 20.59
CA LEU A 463 -14.23 17.55 19.34
C LEU A 463 -12.81 16.99 19.50
N LEU A 464 -11.94 17.64 20.29
CA LEU A 464 -10.62 17.13 20.62
C LEU A 464 -10.70 15.77 21.31
N ALA A 465 -11.56 15.64 22.33
CA ALA A 465 -11.75 14.38 23.04
C ALA A 465 -12.29 13.29 22.11
N TRP A 466 -13.27 13.59 21.26
CA TRP A 466 -13.83 12.67 20.28
C TRP A 466 -12.80 12.22 19.24
N MET A 467 -12.06 13.15 18.62
CA MET A 467 -11.01 12.81 17.64
C MET A 467 -9.91 11.95 18.28
N THR A 468 -9.52 12.27 19.51
CA THR A 468 -8.53 11.46 20.25
C THR A 468 -9.06 10.06 20.52
N PHE A 469 -10.31 9.94 20.96
CA PHE A 469 -10.97 8.64 21.20
C PHE A 469 -11.01 7.78 19.93
N MET A 470 -11.29 8.38 18.76
CA MET A 470 -11.33 7.66 17.47
C MET A 470 -9.94 7.16 17.01
N LYS A 471 -8.86 7.89 17.32
CA LYS A 471 -7.51 7.54 16.86
C LYS A 471 -6.68 6.75 17.86
N LEU A 472 -7.00 6.82 19.14
CA LEU A 472 -6.22 6.20 20.20
C LEU A 472 -6.11 4.66 20.07
N PRO A 473 -7.20 3.91 19.79
CA PRO A 473 -7.11 2.45 19.69
C PRO A 473 -6.12 2.00 18.61
N ALA A 474 -6.17 2.63 17.44
CA ALA A 474 -5.25 2.31 16.34
C ALA A 474 -3.79 2.64 16.70
N ALA A 475 -3.56 3.79 17.35
CA ALA A 475 -2.21 4.21 17.76
C ALA A 475 -1.61 3.30 18.83
N VAL A 476 -2.42 2.81 19.76
CA VAL A 476 -1.95 1.88 20.82
C VAL A 476 -1.75 0.46 20.29
N ALA A 477 -2.53 0.04 19.28
CA ALA A 477 -2.39 -1.27 18.63
C ALA A 477 -1.20 -1.34 17.66
N GLU A 478 -0.74 -0.22 17.13
CA GLU A 478 0.29 -0.14 16.08
C GLU A 478 1.60 -0.88 16.42
N PRO A 479 2.19 -0.76 17.62
CA PRO A 479 3.42 -1.51 17.95
C PRO A 479 3.27 -3.02 17.85
N GLU A 480 2.15 -3.56 18.29
CA GLU A 480 1.88 -5.00 18.22
C GLU A 480 1.58 -5.45 16.78
N GLN A 481 0.91 -4.62 15.99
CA GLN A 481 0.71 -4.88 14.58
C GLN A 481 2.04 -4.91 13.82
N MET A 482 2.95 -3.96 14.09
CA MET A 482 4.27 -3.94 13.47
C MET A 482 5.13 -5.12 13.92
N ARG A 483 5.02 -5.54 15.19
CA ARG A 483 5.68 -6.74 15.69
C ARG A 483 5.20 -7.99 14.95
N TYR A 484 3.89 -8.14 14.78
CA TYR A 484 3.32 -9.24 13.99
C TYR A 484 3.87 -9.27 12.57
N ILE A 485 3.87 -8.13 11.88
CA ILE A 485 4.38 -8.02 10.51
C ILE A 485 5.87 -8.38 10.45
N ALA A 486 6.68 -7.88 11.38
CA ALA A 486 8.11 -8.20 11.41
C ALA A 486 8.36 -9.70 11.60
N LEU A 487 7.63 -10.35 12.49
CA LEU A 487 7.72 -11.80 12.72
C LEU A 487 7.29 -12.59 11.48
N SER A 488 6.18 -12.21 10.83
CA SER A 488 5.67 -12.88 9.64
C SER A 488 6.63 -12.80 8.44
N LEU A 489 7.41 -11.73 8.34
CA LEU A 489 8.43 -11.57 7.30
C LEU A 489 9.74 -12.31 7.64
N ALA A 490 10.03 -12.50 8.91
CA ALA A 490 11.21 -13.25 9.36
C ALA A 490 11.00 -14.76 9.29
N GLU A 491 9.78 -15.25 9.41
CA GLU A 491 9.47 -16.69 9.44
C GLU A 491 10.07 -17.50 8.27
N PRO A 492 10.00 -17.06 7.00
CA PRO A 492 10.60 -17.80 5.88
C PRO A 492 12.12 -17.90 5.92
N SER A 493 12.78 -17.05 6.70
CA SER A 493 14.24 -17.04 6.87
C SER A 493 14.74 -17.87 8.05
N LEU A 494 13.84 -18.33 8.90
CA LEU A 494 14.13 -19.31 9.95
C LEU A 494 14.54 -20.60 9.27
N GLY A 495 15.69 -21.17 9.60
CA GLY A 495 16.20 -22.40 8.97
C GLY A 495 15.24 -23.60 9.15
N ASN A 496 15.77 -24.84 9.18
CA ASN A 496 14.97 -26.04 9.43
C ASN A 496 14.78 -26.32 10.94
N ASP A 497 14.95 -25.31 11.80
CA ASP A 497 14.76 -25.48 13.25
C ASP A 497 13.28 -25.38 13.61
N GLU A 498 12.67 -26.50 13.89
CA GLU A 498 11.25 -26.63 14.18
C GLU A 498 10.85 -25.91 15.48
N VAL A 499 11.77 -25.82 16.44
CA VAL A 499 11.53 -25.10 17.71
C VAL A 499 11.44 -23.60 17.48
N GLU A 500 12.34 -23.04 16.65
CA GLU A 500 12.36 -21.61 16.33
C GLU A 500 11.11 -21.20 15.55
N HIS A 501 10.62 -22.05 14.63
CA HIS A 501 9.36 -21.83 13.94
C HIS A 501 8.17 -21.81 14.90
N GLN A 502 8.12 -22.71 15.87
CA GLN A 502 7.04 -22.78 16.86
C GLN A 502 7.00 -21.55 17.77
N GLU A 503 8.16 -21.10 18.24
CA GLU A 503 8.25 -19.88 19.05
C GLU A 503 7.79 -18.66 18.25
N SER A 504 8.23 -18.53 16.98
CA SER A 504 7.85 -17.44 16.11
C SER A 504 6.34 -17.40 15.89
N ARG A 505 5.69 -18.50 15.56
CA ARG A 505 4.24 -18.58 15.35
C ARG A 505 3.44 -18.26 16.62
N HIS A 506 3.92 -18.75 17.76
CA HIS A 506 3.28 -18.40 19.04
C HIS A 506 3.37 -16.89 19.32
N GLU A 507 4.51 -16.27 19.07
CA GLU A 507 4.68 -14.83 19.20
C GLU A 507 3.82 -14.05 18.21
N MET A 508 3.70 -14.51 16.95
CA MET A 508 2.81 -13.93 15.94
C MET A 508 1.35 -13.95 16.41
N TRP A 509 0.88 -15.09 16.94
CA TRP A 509 -0.47 -15.20 17.52
C TRP A 509 -0.68 -14.24 18.70
N LEU A 510 0.30 -14.12 19.60
CA LEU A 510 0.23 -13.19 20.73
C LEU A 510 0.13 -11.74 20.25
N ALA A 511 0.99 -11.33 19.31
CA ALA A 511 1.02 -9.98 18.77
C ALA A 511 -0.28 -9.65 18.03
N ALA A 512 -0.76 -10.52 17.13
CA ALA A 512 -2.00 -10.36 16.41
C ALA A 512 -3.22 -10.27 17.35
N SER A 513 -3.31 -11.18 18.34
CA SER A 513 -4.39 -11.19 19.32
C SER A 513 -4.39 -9.95 20.21
N LYS A 514 -3.21 -9.43 20.59
CA LYS A 514 -3.08 -8.22 21.40
C LYS A 514 -3.45 -6.99 20.58
N ALA A 515 -3.00 -6.90 19.32
CA ALA A 515 -3.39 -5.83 18.41
C ALA A 515 -4.91 -5.78 18.22
N ALA A 516 -5.56 -6.92 17.97
CA ALA A 516 -7.01 -7.02 17.84
C ALA A 516 -7.78 -6.61 19.11
N LYS A 517 -7.26 -6.91 20.30
CA LYS A 517 -7.83 -6.48 21.58
C LYS A 517 -7.71 -4.98 21.81
N LEU A 518 -6.59 -4.38 21.40
CA LEU A 518 -6.32 -2.96 21.56
C LEU A 518 -7.11 -2.10 20.56
N ASN A 519 -7.41 -2.65 19.38
CA ASN A 519 -8.24 -2.00 18.37
C ASN A 519 -9.36 -2.94 17.89
N PRO A 520 -10.41 -3.15 18.70
CA PRO A 520 -11.44 -4.16 18.46
C PRO A 520 -12.40 -3.82 17.29
N HIS A 521 -12.32 -2.63 16.75
CA HIS A 521 -13.13 -2.17 15.61
C HIS A 521 -12.38 -2.26 14.27
N ASN A 522 -11.14 -2.72 14.28
CA ASN A 522 -10.40 -2.95 13.03
C ASN A 522 -10.66 -4.37 12.52
N SER A 523 -11.49 -4.48 11.49
CA SER A 523 -11.91 -5.77 10.91
C SER A 523 -10.74 -6.64 10.44
N ARG A 524 -9.64 -6.02 9.97
CA ARG A 524 -8.44 -6.72 9.50
C ARG A 524 -7.65 -7.34 10.63
N LEU A 525 -7.42 -6.57 11.71
CA LEU A 525 -6.72 -7.09 12.88
C LEU A 525 -7.48 -8.26 13.48
N LEU A 526 -8.82 -8.19 13.51
CA LEU A 526 -9.67 -9.29 13.95
C LEU A 526 -9.52 -10.51 13.05
N GLU A 527 -9.59 -10.35 11.74
CA GLU A 527 -9.40 -11.43 10.77
C GLU A 527 -8.00 -12.06 10.90
N THR A 528 -6.95 -11.24 10.97
CA THR A 528 -5.57 -11.69 11.16
C THR A 528 -5.41 -12.50 12.46
N ALA A 529 -6.01 -12.02 13.57
CA ALA A 529 -5.99 -12.77 14.83
C ALA A 529 -6.72 -14.11 14.72
N GLY A 530 -7.82 -14.16 13.98
CA GLY A 530 -8.55 -15.40 13.70
C GLY A 530 -7.73 -16.40 12.89
N LEU A 531 -7.07 -15.94 11.81
CA LEU A 531 -6.20 -16.79 10.98
C LEU A 531 -5.02 -17.35 11.78
N ASN A 532 -4.36 -16.51 12.59
CA ASN A 532 -3.27 -16.99 13.45
C ASN A 532 -3.73 -18.00 14.54
N CYS A 533 -4.99 -17.94 14.96
CA CYS A 533 -5.55 -19.00 15.82
C CYS A 533 -5.65 -20.34 15.09
N LEU A 534 -6.01 -20.32 13.79
CA LEU A 534 -6.09 -21.55 12.99
C LEU A 534 -4.71 -22.12 12.66
N GLU A 535 -3.74 -21.27 12.37
CA GLU A 535 -2.35 -21.68 12.15
C GLU A 535 -1.76 -22.34 13.41
N LEU A 536 -1.95 -21.69 14.57
CA LEU A 536 -1.51 -22.25 15.84
C LEU A 536 -2.27 -23.54 16.21
N PHE A 537 -3.54 -23.67 15.80
CA PHE A 537 -4.27 -24.92 15.97
C PHE A 537 -3.64 -26.04 15.15
N ASN A 538 -3.38 -25.83 13.85
CA ASN A 538 -2.78 -26.85 12.98
C ASN A 538 -1.41 -27.27 13.48
N GLU A 539 -0.55 -26.34 13.86
CA GLU A 539 0.77 -26.62 14.41
C GLU A 539 0.70 -27.48 15.68
N ARG A 540 -0.18 -27.12 16.63
CA ARG A 540 -0.36 -27.92 17.86
C ARG A 540 -0.95 -29.30 17.58
N GLN A 541 -1.73 -29.46 16.51
CA GLN A 541 -2.21 -30.77 16.10
C GLN A 541 -1.10 -31.62 15.52
N GLU A 542 -0.21 -31.04 14.70
CA GLU A 542 0.94 -31.76 14.15
C GLU A 542 1.88 -32.35 15.22
N GLN A 543 1.90 -31.74 16.40
CA GLN A 543 2.69 -32.21 17.56
C GLN A 543 2.02 -33.35 18.38
N THR A 544 0.78 -33.68 18.06
CA THR A 544 0.06 -34.76 18.77
C THR A 544 0.24 -36.10 18.07
N GLU A 545 0.29 -37.19 18.83
CA GLU A 545 0.42 -38.56 18.30
C GLU A 545 -0.71 -38.90 17.31
N ASN A 546 -1.89 -38.32 17.48
CA ASN A 546 -3.05 -38.49 16.61
C ASN A 546 -3.36 -37.14 15.95
N SER A 547 -2.46 -36.66 15.09
CA SER A 547 -2.64 -35.40 14.38
C SER A 547 -3.86 -35.47 13.45
N ILE A 548 -4.83 -34.58 13.66
CA ILE A 548 -5.98 -34.40 12.77
C ILE A 548 -5.98 -32.95 12.29
N PRO A 549 -5.54 -32.68 11.06
CA PRO A 549 -5.62 -31.34 10.46
C PRO A 549 -7.06 -30.84 10.39
N LEU A 550 -7.26 -29.52 10.40
CA LEU A 550 -8.58 -28.90 10.39
C LEU A 550 -9.48 -29.41 9.22
N SER A 551 -8.89 -29.63 8.05
CA SER A 551 -9.61 -30.15 6.88
C SER A 551 -10.13 -31.57 7.12
N GLN A 552 -9.31 -32.46 7.66
CA GLN A 552 -9.71 -33.83 7.98
C GLN A 552 -10.71 -33.88 9.14
N LEU A 553 -10.56 -32.99 10.13
CA LEU A 553 -11.49 -32.85 11.24
C LEU A 553 -12.91 -32.51 10.76
N ARG A 554 -12.99 -31.53 9.84
CA ARG A 554 -14.25 -31.13 9.22
C ARG A 554 -14.86 -32.26 8.43
N ASP A 555 -14.06 -32.91 7.59
CA ASP A 555 -14.54 -34.01 6.71
C ASP A 555 -15.01 -35.21 7.55
N ALA A 556 -14.29 -35.52 8.64
CA ALA A 556 -14.70 -36.55 9.58
C ALA A 556 -16.04 -36.24 10.26
N ILE A 557 -16.26 -34.98 10.64
CA ILE A 557 -17.52 -34.55 11.26
C ILE A 557 -18.67 -34.61 10.25
N LYS A 558 -18.44 -34.17 9.00
CA LYS A 558 -19.46 -34.25 7.94
C LYS A 558 -19.82 -35.68 7.57
N ALA A 559 -18.84 -36.59 7.57
CA ALA A 559 -19.05 -38.00 7.29
C ALA A 559 -19.70 -38.78 8.46
N SER A 560 -19.69 -38.22 9.67
CA SER A 560 -20.22 -38.83 10.88
C SER A 560 -21.62 -38.31 11.16
N GLU A 561 -22.63 -39.16 11.15
CA GLU A 561 -23.98 -38.81 11.59
C GLU A 561 -24.04 -38.80 13.12
N PHE A 562 -23.82 -37.61 13.71
CA PHE A 562 -23.93 -37.45 15.18
C PHE A 562 -25.39 -37.33 15.60
N GLU A 563 -25.80 -38.05 16.63
CA GLU A 563 -27.16 -38.03 17.20
C GLU A 563 -27.58 -36.65 17.72
N SER A 564 -26.60 -35.83 18.11
CA SER A 564 -26.86 -34.49 18.64
C SER A 564 -25.61 -33.59 18.54
N PRO A 565 -25.78 -32.25 18.57
CA PRO A 565 -24.65 -31.32 18.70
C PRO A 565 -23.81 -31.54 19.98
N ALA A 566 -24.39 -32.10 21.01
CA ALA A 566 -23.68 -32.44 22.25
C ALA A 566 -22.73 -33.63 22.05
N ALA A 567 -23.19 -34.68 21.36
CA ALA A 567 -22.36 -35.84 21.03
C ALA A 567 -21.17 -35.45 20.11
N MET A 568 -21.41 -34.57 19.17
CA MET A 568 -20.34 -34.00 18.30
C MET A 568 -19.31 -33.23 19.14
N ARG A 569 -19.73 -32.37 20.08
CA ARG A 569 -18.79 -31.62 20.92
C ARG A 569 -17.96 -32.56 21.82
N GLU A 570 -18.58 -33.59 22.37
CA GLU A 570 -17.85 -34.58 23.18
C GLU A 570 -16.83 -35.36 22.34
N TRP A 571 -17.17 -35.64 21.08
CA TRP A 571 -16.24 -36.26 20.15
C TRP A 571 -15.08 -35.30 19.80
N LEU A 572 -15.37 -34.00 19.52
CA LEU A 572 -14.38 -32.98 19.29
C LEU A 572 -13.40 -32.81 20.48
N ASP A 573 -13.93 -32.74 21.69
CA ASP A 573 -13.09 -32.62 22.89
C ASP A 573 -12.18 -33.84 23.07
N ARG A 574 -12.61 -35.03 22.65
CA ARG A 574 -11.76 -36.24 22.63
C ARG A 574 -10.74 -36.24 21.47
N ALA A 575 -11.15 -35.78 20.30
CA ALA A 575 -10.30 -35.81 19.09
C ALA A 575 -9.17 -34.77 19.13
N VAL A 576 -9.46 -33.55 19.54
CA VAL A 576 -8.50 -32.42 19.50
C VAL A 576 -8.22 -31.80 20.86
N GLY A 577 -8.89 -32.25 21.92
CA GLY A 577 -8.66 -31.85 23.31
C GLY A 577 -8.78 -30.33 23.53
N LYS A 578 -7.83 -29.78 24.27
CA LYS A 578 -7.85 -28.35 24.64
C LYS A 578 -7.70 -27.40 23.40
N ASN A 579 -7.24 -27.90 22.26
CA ASN A 579 -7.02 -27.10 21.05
C ASN A 579 -8.33 -26.63 20.41
N VAL A 580 -9.47 -27.26 20.70
CA VAL A 580 -10.80 -26.78 20.24
C VAL A 580 -11.06 -25.34 20.65
N LYS A 581 -10.47 -24.85 21.75
CA LYS A 581 -10.60 -23.45 22.17
C LYS A 581 -10.04 -22.47 21.18
N LEU A 582 -8.97 -22.82 20.44
CA LEU A 582 -8.39 -21.97 19.41
C LEU A 582 -9.39 -21.78 18.26
N LEU A 583 -10.07 -22.86 17.84
CA LEU A 583 -11.11 -22.79 16.81
C LEU A 583 -12.29 -21.91 17.24
N GLN A 584 -12.72 -22.03 18.51
CA GLN A 584 -13.79 -21.18 19.06
C GLN A 584 -13.40 -19.69 19.11
N ILE A 585 -12.13 -19.40 19.47
CA ILE A 585 -11.60 -18.03 19.47
C ILE A 585 -11.51 -17.49 18.05
N ALA A 586 -10.98 -18.26 17.10
CA ALA A 586 -10.92 -17.90 15.69
C ALA A 586 -12.28 -17.51 15.12
N ARG A 587 -13.29 -18.40 15.35
CA ARG A 587 -14.67 -18.16 14.93
C ARG A 587 -15.24 -16.85 15.52
N ARG A 588 -14.96 -16.54 16.78
CA ARG A 588 -15.38 -15.28 17.41
C ARG A 588 -14.75 -14.08 16.70
N TYR A 589 -13.48 -14.15 16.40
CA TYR A 589 -12.78 -13.07 15.70
C TYR A 589 -13.34 -12.86 14.28
N PHE A 590 -13.63 -13.92 13.52
CA PHE A 590 -14.22 -13.79 12.18
C PHE A 590 -15.62 -13.18 12.23
N ARG A 591 -16.47 -13.61 13.14
CA ARG A 591 -17.81 -13.02 13.33
C ARG A 591 -17.72 -11.54 13.71
N GLN A 592 -16.82 -11.19 14.60
CA GLN A 592 -16.61 -9.79 14.98
C GLN A 592 -16.06 -8.98 13.80
N SER A 593 -15.13 -9.52 13.03
CA SER A 593 -14.58 -8.89 11.83
C SER A 593 -15.68 -8.53 10.81
N LEU A 594 -16.61 -9.43 10.57
CA LEU A 594 -17.74 -9.20 9.66
C LEU A 594 -18.74 -8.17 10.17
N ARG A 595 -18.93 -8.04 11.49
CA ARG A 595 -19.75 -7.00 12.09
C ARG A 595 -19.15 -5.60 11.94
N GLU A 596 -17.83 -5.50 11.87
CA GLU A 596 -17.12 -4.23 11.63
C GLU A 596 -17.03 -3.90 10.13
N SER A 597 -16.92 -4.92 9.26
CA SER A 597 -16.91 -4.77 7.79
C SER A 597 -17.41 -6.04 7.10
N PRO A 598 -18.53 -5.99 6.39
CA PRO A 598 -19.08 -7.12 5.64
C PRO A 598 -18.26 -7.49 4.40
N LEU A 599 -17.25 -6.69 4.03
CA LEU A 599 -16.38 -6.93 2.87
C LEU A 599 -15.27 -7.96 3.11
N ARG A 600 -15.19 -8.57 4.29
CA ARG A 600 -14.13 -9.50 4.68
C ARG A 600 -14.42 -10.91 4.15
N ALA A 601 -14.14 -11.14 2.85
CA ALA A 601 -14.41 -12.41 2.16
C ALA A 601 -13.75 -13.62 2.82
N GLN A 602 -12.49 -13.45 3.31
CA GLN A 602 -11.77 -14.52 4.00
C GLN A 602 -12.46 -14.93 5.31
N ALA A 603 -13.09 -14.00 6.02
CA ALA A 603 -13.82 -14.31 7.24
C ALA A 603 -15.07 -15.17 6.96
N TYR A 604 -15.79 -14.92 5.85
CA TYR A 604 -16.89 -15.80 5.41
C TYR A 604 -16.37 -17.20 5.08
N LEU A 605 -15.28 -17.29 4.31
CA LEU A 605 -14.64 -18.56 3.99
C LEU A 605 -14.31 -19.36 5.25
N GLN A 606 -13.63 -18.73 6.22
CA GLN A 606 -13.24 -19.41 7.45
C GLN A 606 -14.45 -19.80 8.32
N LEU A 607 -15.51 -19.01 8.33
CA LEU A 607 -16.75 -19.39 9.02
C LEU A 607 -17.45 -20.57 8.36
N ALA A 608 -17.41 -20.70 7.04
CA ALA A 608 -17.87 -21.88 6.35
C ALA A 608 -17.03 -23.12 6.72
N GLU A 609 -15.71 -22.98 6.73
CA GLU A 609 -14.79 -24.06 7.15
C GLU A 609 -14.98 -24.49 8.63
N LEU A 610 -15.36 -23.57 9.50
CA LEU A 610 -15.64 -23.80 10.93
C LEU A 610 -17.13 -24.05 11.22
N GLY A 611 -17.97 -24.20 10.20
CA GLY A 611 -19.43 -24.36 10.32
C GLY A 611 -19.86 -25.51 11.23
N PHE A 612 -19.06 -26.56 11.28
CA PHE A 612 -19.28 -27.70 12.16
C PHE A 612 -19.31 -27.35 13.66
N LEU A 613 -18.61 -26.31 14.11
CA LEU A 613 -18.62 -25.86 15.52
C LEU A 613 -19.99 -25.35 15.98
N ASP A 614 -20.79 -24.84 15.04
CA ASP A 614 -22.12 -24.28 15.26
C ASP A 614 -23.23 -25.23 14.83
N ALA A 615 -22.87 -26.40 14.28
CA ALA A 615 -23.78 -27.29 13.58
C ALA A 615 -24.61 -26.54 12.51
N LEU A 616 -23.92 -25.70 11.72
CA LEU A 616 -24.56 -24.97 10.63
C LEU A 616 -25.16 -25.96 9.63
N ASP A 617 -26.33 -25.58 9.10
CA ASP A 617 -26.91 -26.32 7.99
C ASP A 617 -26.10 -26.10 6.70
N ALA A 618 -26.16 -27.03 5.77
CA ALA A 618 -25.45 -26.96 4.49
C ALA A 618 -25.83 -25.72 3.66
N GLU A 619 -27.06 -25.22 3.82
CA GLU A 619 -27.54 -24.02 3.15
C GLU A 619 -26.77 -22.76 3.65
N THR A 620 -26.59 -22.61 4.95
CA THR A 620 -25.86 -21.51 5.56
C THR A 620 -24.38 -21.56 5.22
N GLU A 621 -23.77 -22.74 5.25
CA GLU A 621 -22.36 -22.93 4.85
C GLU A 621 -22.15 -22.53 3.39
N THR A 622 -23.02 -23.02 2.50
CA THR A 622 -23.01 -22.63 1.08
C THR A 622 -23.25 -21.14 0.86
N ALA A 623 -24.11 -20.51 1.66
CA ALA A 623 -24.37 -19.08 1.60
C ALA A 623 -23.12 -18.27 1.96
N TYR A 624 -22.33 -18.69 2.95
CA TYR A 624 -21.06 -18.05 3.30
C TYR A 624 -20.04 -18.17 2.16
N LEU A 625 -19.89 -19.33 1.55
CA LEU A 625 -18.98 -19.53 0.42
C LEU A 625 -19.40 -18.70 -0.79
N LYS A 626 -20.69 -18.65 -1.11
CA LYS A 626 -21.22 -17.79 -2.18
C LYS A 626 -20.95 -16.33 -1.89
N GLN A 627 -21.13 -15.87 -0.65
CA GLN A 627 -20.84 -14.50 -0.27
C GLN A 627 -19.36 -14.18 -0.40
N ALA A 628 -18.46 -15.07 0.03
CA ALA A 628 -17.02 -14.92 -0.15
C ALA A 628 -16.67 -14.77 -1.64
N LEU A 629 -17.29 -15.58 -2.52
CA LEU A 629 -17.09 -15.53 -3.96
C LEU A 629 -17.63 -14.24 -4.59
N VAL A 630 -18.79 -13.74 -4.14
CA VAL A 630 -19.33 -12.44 -4.59
C VAL A 630 -18.37 -11.30 -4.25
N LEU A 631 -17.77 -11.32 -3.07
CA LEU A 631 -16.86 -10.27 -2.62
C LEU A 631 -15.48 -10.33 -3.27
N ARG A 632 -15.02 -11.52 -3.68
CA ARG A 632 -13.72 -11.76 -4.31
C ARG A 632 -13.80 -12.90 -5.31
N SER A 633 -14.42 -12.62 -6.45
CA SER A 633 -14.72 -13.62 -7.49
C SER A 633 -13.47 -14.31 -8.06
N HIS A 634 -12.33 -13.62 -8.08
CA HIS A 634 -11.07 -14.11 -8.64
C HIS A 634 -9.99 -14.36 -7.57
N ASP A 635 -10.37 -14.56 -6.30
CA ASP A 635 -9.42 -14.92 -5.24
C ASP A 635 -9.11 -16.41 -5.29
N PRO A 636 -7.83 -16.82 -5.52
CA PRO A 636 -7.50 -18.23 -5.71
C PRO A 636 -7.81 -19.11 -4.49
N ALA A 637 -7.69 -18.57 -3.28
CA ALA A 637 -7.97 -19.32 -2.05
C ALA A 637 -9.45 -19.57 -1.88
N ILE A 638 -10.29 -18.59 -2.24
CA ILE A 638 -11.74 -18.72 -2.21
C ILE A 638 -12.21 -19.70 -3.30
N LEU A 639 -11.71 -19.54 -4.52
CA LEU A 639 -12.01 -20.44 -5.63
C LEU A 639 -11.63 -21.90 -5.29
N PHE A 640 -10.44 -22.10 -4.73
CA PHE A 640 -10.01 -23.44 -4.30
C PHE A 640 -10.94 -24.05 -3.26
N ALA A 641 -11.35 -23.28 -2.26
CA ALA A 641 -12.23 -23.76 -1.19
C ALA A 641 -13.66 -24.03 -1.68
N VAL A 642 -14.19 -23.17 -2.57
CA VAL A 642 -15.50 -23.40 -3.20
C VAL A 642 -15.46 -24.68 -4.06
N GLY A 643 -14.42 -24.85 -4.89
CA GLY A 643 -14.25 -26.07 -5.67
C GLY A 643 -14.19 -27.32 -4.80
N ARG A 644 -13.45 -27.26 -3.66
CA ARG A 644 -13.37 -28.36 -2.71
C ARG A 644 -14.73 -28.67 -2.07
N HIS A 645 -15.50 -27.66 -1.71
CA HIS A 645 -16.84 -27.86 -1.15
C HIS A 645 -17.77 -28.53 -2.13
N VAL A 646 -17.82 -28.04 -3.38
CA VAL A 646 -18.63 -28.61 -4.46
C VAL A 646 -18.25 -30.08 -4.76
N SER A 647 -16.93 -30.36 -4.77
CA SER A 647 -16.44 -31.73 -4.98
C SER A 647 -16.81 -32.68 -3.84
N LEU A 648 -16.81 -32.20 -2.59
CA LEU A 648 -17.24 -33.01 -1.43
C LEU A 648 -18.74 -33.29 -1.40
N ASP A 649 -19.53 -32.43 -2.02
CA ASP A 649 -20.97 -32.66 -2.24
C ASP A 649 -21.24 -33.66 -3.40
N GLY A 650 -20.18 -34.21 -4.01
CA GLY A 650 -20.25 -35.28 -5.05
C GLY A 650 -20.20 -34.76 -6.49
N ASP A 651 -20.12 -33.45 -6.72
CA ASP A 651 -20.08 -32.86 -8.07
C ASP A 651 -18.67 -32.36 -8.43
N THR A 652 -17.78 -33.30 -8.77
CA THR A 652 -16.41 -32.97 -9.16
C THR A 652 -16.34 -32.18 -10.47
N ASP A 653 -17.28 -32.42 -11.40
CA ASP A 653 -17.29 -31.71 -12.68
C ASP A 653 -17.64 -30.23 -12.48
N ALA A 654 -18.56 -29.90 -11.59
CA ALA A 654 -18.87 -28.52 -11.22
C ALA A 654 -17.73 -27.85 -10.39
N ALA A 655 -16.86 -28.61 -9.74
CA ALA A 655 -15.69 -28.08 -9.03
C ALA A 655 -14.56 -27.65 -9.98
N MET A 656 -14.41 -28.31 -11.14
CA MET A 656 -13.29 -28.11 -12.05
C MET A 656 -13.13 -26.68 -12.58
N PRO A 657 -14.17 -25.92 -12.94
CA PRO A 657 -14.04 -24.52 -13.34
C PRO A 657 -13.38 -23.65 -12.27
N TYR A 658 -13.77 -23.82 -11.00
CA TYR A 658 -13.17 -23.07 -9.87
C TYR A 658 -11.71 -23.42 -9.68
N TRP A 659 -11.39 -24.73 -9.73
CA TRP A 659 -10.01 -25.18 -9.57
C TRP A 659 -9.13 -24.78 -10.75
N ARG A 660 -9.64 -24.77 -11.99
CA ARG A 660 -8.92 -24.30 -13.17
C ARG A 660 -8.54 -22.82 -13.02
N GLU A 661 -9.49 -21.98 -12.68
CA GLU A 661 -9.24 -20.56 -12.48
C GLU A 661 -8.26 -20.32 -11.32
N ALA A 662 -8.43 -20.99 -10.18
CA ALA A 662 -7.52 -20.90 -9.05
C ALA A 662 -6.09 -21.37 -9.39
N PHE A 663 -5.96 -22.40 -10.23
CA PHE A 663 -4.69 -22.96 -10.69
C PHE A 663 -3.95 -21.96 -11.60
N GLU A 664 -4.66 -21.27 -12.48
CA GLU A 664 -4.10 -20.25 -13.36
C GLU A 664 -3.64 -19.02 -12.60
N LEU A 665 -4.42 -18.59 -11.61
CA LEU A 665 -4.21 -17.31 -10.91
C LEU A 665 -3.08 -17.31 -9.88
N SER A 666 -2.77 -18.44 -9.23
CA SER A 666 -1.80 -18.44 -8.13
C SER A 666 -0.89 -19.65 -8.11
N PRO A 667 0.46 -19.48 -8.08
CA PRO A 667 1.41 -20.58 -7.92
C PRO A 667 1.21 -21.39 -6.63
N MET A 668 0.84 -20.76 -5.53
CA MET A 668 0.58 -21.42 -4.26
C MET A 668 -0.65 -22.32 -4.35
N THR A 669 -1.75 -21.81 -4.91
CA THR A 669 -2.98 -22.57 -5.07
C THR A 669 -2.82 -23.67 -6.10
N ARG A 670 -2.04 -23.43 -7.16
CA ARG A 670 -1.61 -24.45 -8.14
C ARG A 670 -0.96 -25.63 -7.46
N HIS A 671 -0.04 -25.39 -6.53
CA HIS A 671 0.61 -26.46 -5.77
C HIS A 671 -0.41 -27.27 -4.96
N LYS A 672 -1.30 -26.60 -4.22
CA LYS A 672 -2.37 -27.26 -3.43
C LYS A 672 -3.31 -28.08 -4.29
N ILE A 673 -3.73 -27.57 -5.45
CA ILE A 673 -4.60 -28.31 -6.40
C ILE A 673 -3.83 -29.52 -6.97
N THR A 674 -2.57 -29.36 -7.28
CA THR A 674 -1.73 -30.44 -7.80
C THR A 674 -1.58 -31.55 -6.75
N GLU A 675 -1.26 -31.20 -5.51
CA GLU A 675 -1.19 -32.19 -4.41
C GLU A 675 -2.51 -32.91 -4.15
N LEU A 676 -3.63 -32.18 -4.27
CA LEU A 676 -4.96 -32.75 -4.08
C LEU A 676 -5.33 -33.74 -5.18
N LEU A 677 -5.09 -33.38 -6.43
CA LEU A 677 -5.59 -34.14 -7.58
C LEU A 677 -4.63 -35.22 -8.09
N VAL A 678 -3.33 -35.04 -8.02
CA VAL A 678 -2.35 -36.01 -8.55
C VAL A 678 -2.53 -37.41 -8.00
N PRO A 679 -2.86 -37.67 -6.72
CA PRO A 679 -3.14 -39.01 -6.23
C PRO A 679 -4.43 -39.63 -6.79
N LEU A 680 -5.39 -38.82 -7.24
CA LEU A 680 -6.77 -39.18 -7.52
C LEU A 680 -7.08 -39.35 -9.02
N VAL A 681 -6.42 -38.56 -9.89
CA VAL A 681 -6.76 -38.50 -11.31
C VAL A 681 -5.57 -38.87 -12.21
N SER A 682 -5.84 -39.28 -13.48
CA SER A 682 -4.82 -39.54 -14.46
C SER A 682 -4.17 -38.22 -14.96
N ALA A 683 -2.93 -38.32 -15.51
CA ALA A 683 -2.29 -37.18 -16.14
C ALA A 683 -3.11 -36.61 -17.32
N GLU A 684 -3.75 -37.47 -18.09
CA GLU A 684 -4.63 -37.05 -19.20
C GLU A 684 -5.82 -36.24 -18.70
N PHE A 685 -6.51 -36.70 -17.63
CA PHE A 685 -7.60 -35.95 -17.00
C PHE A 685 -7.12 -34.62 -16.44
N PHE A 686 -5.98 -34.62 -15.75
CA PHE A 686 -5.41 -33.39 -15.19
C PHE A 686 -5.09 -32.35 -16.28
N LEU A 687 -4.41 -32.80 -17.35
CA LEU A 687 -4.01 -31.92 -18.45
C LEU A 687 -5.21 -31.38 -19.24
N SER A 688 -6.25 -32.20 -19.45
CA SER A 688 -7.46 -31.78 -20.22
C SER A 688 -8.33 -30.82 -19.44
N ASN A 689 -8.46 -30.97 -18.12
CA ASN A 689 -9.35 -30.19 -17.29
C ASN A 689 -8.72 -28.91 -16.74
N LEU A 690 -7.45 -28.92 -16.35
CA LEU A 690 -6.76 -27.76 -15.79
C LEU A 690 -5.94 -26.98 -16.82
N ASN A 691 -5.67 -27.58 -17.99
CA ASN A 691 -4.95 -26.97 -19.12
C ASN A 691 -3.71 -26.16 -18.67
N PRO A 692 -2.74 -26.80 -17.95
CA PRO A 692 -1.58 -26.10 -17.42
C PRO A 692 -0.74 -25.52 -18.57
N ASP A 693 -0.32 -24.26 -18.40
CA ASP A 693 0.65 -23.64 -19.31
C ASP A 693 2.06 -24.25 -19.13
N TRP A 694 2.97 -23.98 -20.05
CA TRP A 694 4.34 -24.51 -20.00
C TRP A 694 5.04 -24.21 -18.66
N SER A 695 4.74 -23.08 -18.00
CA SER A 695 5.35 -22.72 -16.71
C SER A 695 4.86 -23.60 -15.56
N SER A 696 3.63 -24.06 -15.66
CA SER A 696 2.94 -24.91 -14.67
C SER A 696 3.26 -26.40 -14.85
N LEU A 697 3.49 -26.85 -16.10
CA LEU A 697 3.78 -28.25 -16.41
C LEU A 697 4.96 -28.82 -15.62
N ARG A 698 5.97 -27.98 -15.33
CA ARG A 698 7.12 -28.37 -14.49
C ARG A 698 6.71 -28.79 -13.09
N THR A 699 5.82 -28.04 -12.45
CA THR A 699 5.31 -28.34 -11.10
C THR A 699 4.46 -29.60 -11.11
N VAL A 700 3.59 -29.72 -12.10
CA VAL A 700 2.73 -30.90 -12.27
C VAL A 700 3.54 -32.16 -12.52
N ALA A 701 4.50 -32.14 -13.44
CA ALA A 701 5.36 -33.27 -13.73
C ALA A 701 6.11 -33.76 -12.49
N ARG A 702 6.72 -32.88 -11.73
CA ARG A 702 7.39 -33.19 -10.47
C ARG A 702 6.46 -33.83 -9.44
N ALA A 703 5.21 -33.36 -9.36
CA ALA A 703 4.24 -33.93 -8.44
C ALA A 703 3.88 -35.38 -8.82
N PHE A 704 3.71 -35.68 -10.11
CA PHE A 704 3.51 -37.06 -10.58
C PHE A 704 4.74 -37.96 -10.32
N ASP A 705 5.95 -37.45 -10.53
CA ASP A 705 7.19 -38.16 -10.21
C ASP A 705 7.27 -38.46 -8.69
N THR A 706 6.98 -37.48 -7.83
CA THR A 706 7.01 -37.62 -6.37
C THR A 706 5.94 -38.60 -5.87
N ALA A 707 4.77 -38.63 -6.52
CA ALA A 707 3.71 -39.60 -6.25
C ALA A 707 4.03 -41.03 -6.74
N GLY A 708 5.21 -41.28 -7.29
CA GLY A 708 5.63 -42.59 -7.83
C GLY A 708 5.03 -42.94 -9.20
N ARG A 709 4.34 -42.02 -9.86
CA ARG A 709 3.65 -42.17 -11.14
C ARG A 709 4.57 -41.76 -12.30
N GLN A 710 5.72 -42.38 -12.38
CA GLN A 710 6.81 -41.98 -13.29
C GLN A 710 6.44 -42.00 -14.77
N GLU A 711 5.64 -42.99 -15.23
CA GLU A 711 5.24 -43.05 -16.65
C GLU A 711 4.42 -41.85 -17.08
N GLU A 712 3.49 -41.43 -16.23
CA GLU A 712 2.66 -40.23 -16.47
C GLU A 712 3.48 -38.94 -16.31
N GLY A 713 4.39 -38.89 -15.35
CA GLY A 713 5.36 -37.82 -15.21
C GLY A 713 6.19 -37.62 -16.48
N LEU A 714 6.71 -38.70 -17.08
CA LEU A 714 7.48 -38.63 -18.33
C LEU A 714 6.66 -38.08 -19.52
N GLN A 715 5.35 -38.38 -19.60
CA GLN A 715 4.45 -37.81 -20.61
C GLN A 715 4.33 -36.31 -20.45
N ILE A 716 4.19 -35.83 -19.20
CA ILE A 716 4.07 -34.41 -18.89
C ILE A 716 5.39 -33.68 -19.20
N TRP A 717 6.55 -34.28 -18.87
CA TRP A 717 7.85 -33.72 -19.20
C TRP A 717 8.06 -33.58 -20.71
N GLN A 718 7.58 -34.57 -21.50
CA GLN A 718 7.64 -34.48 -22.96
C GLN A 718 6.76 -33.36 -23.49
N LYS A 719 5.53 -33.23 -22.98
CA LYS A 719 4.62 -32.13 -23.34
C LYS A 719 5.22 -30.75 -22.99
N LEU A 720 5.91 -30.63 -21.87
CA LEU A 720 6.60 -29.39 -21.48
C LEU A 720 7.67 -28.99 -22.52
N ILE A 721 8.46 -29.94 -23.06
CA ILE A 721 9.44 -29.64 -24.10
C ILE A 721 8.76 -29.07 -25.34
N ASP A 722 7.68 -29.72 -25.79
CA ASP A 722 6.97 -29.34 -27.02
C ASP A 722 6.34 -27.92 -26.88
N GLU A 723 5.68 -27.65 -25.78
CA GLU A 723 5.05 -26.34 -25.51
C GLU A 723 6.10 -25.24 -25.27
N SER A 724 7.11 -25.51 -24.44
CA SER A 724 8.15 -24.51 -24.16
C SER A 724 8.99 -24.20 -25.41
N SER A 725 9.20 -25.17 -26.28
CA SER A 725 9.91 -24.96 -27.55
C SER A 725 9.12 -24.05 -28.49
N THR A 726 7.81 -24.12 -28.44
CA THR A 726 6.92 -23.23 -29.22
C THR A 726 6.89 -21.83 -28.57
N SER A 727 6.81 -21.74 -27.27
CA SER A 727 6.83 -20.49 -26.52
C SER A 727 8.15 -19.72 -26.72
N LEU A 728 9.29 -20.40 -26.71
CA LEU A 728 10.61 -19.77 -26.95
C LEU A 728 10.68 -18.95 -28.25
N LYS A 729 9.91 -19.31 -29.28
CA LYS A 729 9.84 -18.58 -30.55
C LYS A 729 9.00 -17.31 -30.45
N ALA A 730 8.05 -17.27 -29.51
CA ALA A 730 7.10 -16.16 -29.30
C ALA A 730 7.51 -15.19 -28.17
N THR A 731 8.44 -15.60 -27.31
CA THR A 731 8.79 -14.87 -26.07
C THR A 731 9.54 -13.59 -26.37
N LYS A 732 9.04 -12.47 -25.80
CA LYS A 732 9.59 -11.11 -25.99
C LYS A 732 10.55 -10.68 -24.89
N THR A 733 10.43 -11.23 -23.67
CA THR A 733 11.26 -10.84 -22.53
C THR A 733 12.42 -11.79 -22.28
N ARG A 734 13.53 -11.24 -21.79
CA ARG A 734 14.74 -12.01 -21.44
C ARG A 734 14.46 -13.02 -20.32
N THR A 735 13.74 -12.56 -19.30
CA THR A 735 13.44 -13.36 -18.10
C THR A 735 12.59 -14.59 -18.43
N GLU A 736 11.50 -14.43 -19.20
CA GLU A 736 10.66 -15.55 -19.63
C GLU A 736 11.44 -16.54 -20.49
N ARG A 737 12.33 -16.05 -21.38
CA ARG A 737 13.17 -16.90 -22.20
C ARG A 737 14.14 -17.74 -21.36
N GLU A 738 14.76 -17.16 -20.34
CA GLU A 738 15.63 -17.88 -19.41
C GLU A 738 14.85 -18.94 -18.62
N GLN A 739 13.66 -18.62 -18.12
CA GLN A 739 12.77 -19.55 -17.43
C GLN A 739 12.35 -20.73 -18.32
N SER A 740 11.97 -20.46 -19.57
CA SER A 740 11.62 -21.52 -20.53
C SER A 740 12.81 -22.45 -20.84
N LEU A 741 14.02 -21.90 -20.99
CA LEU A 741 15.23 -22.69 -21.21
C LEU A 741 15.55 -23.59 -20.02
N ILE A 742 15.39 -23.08 -18.80
CA ILE A 742 15.58 -23.85 -17.57
C ILE A 742 14.50 -24.93 -17.44
N ALA A 743 13.25 -24.66 -17.79
CA ALA A 743 12.17 -25.64 -17.77
C ALA A 743 12.44 -26.80 -18.77
N ILE A 744 12.91 -26.50 -20.00
CA ILE A 744 13.31 -27.52 -21.00
C ILE A 744 14.52 -28.33 -20.51
N TYR A 745 15.48 -27.66 -19.86
CA TYR A 745 16.62 -28.34 -19.26
C TYR A 745 16.18 -29.37 -18.20
N ASP A 746 15.30 -29.01 -17.30
CA ASP A 746 14.76 -29.89 -16.26
C ASP A 746 14.02 -31.08 -16.91
N ALA A 747 13.24 -30.83 -17.95
CA ALA A 747 12.53 -31.88 -18.67
C ALA A 747 13.49 -32.86 -19.37
N TYR A 748 14.53 -32.39 -20.08
CA TYR A 748 15.54 -33.28 -20.66
C TYR A 748 16.27 -34.09 -19.59
N THR A 749 16.53 -33.50 -18.44
CA THR A 749 17.16 -34.17 -17.31
C THR A 749 16.26 -35.27 -16.75
N ALA A 750 14.95 -34.99 -16.54
CA ALA A 750 13.97 -35.97 -16.08
C ALA A 750 13.82 -37.14 -17.08
N LEU A 751 13.91 -36.87 -18.37
CA LEU A 751 13.89 -37.85 -19.45
C LEU A 751 15.23 -38.57 -19.62
N LYS A 752 16.23 -38.36 -18.76
CA LYS A 752 17.59 -38.94 -18.82
C LYS A 752 18.33 -38.62 -20.12
N GLN A 753 18.07 -37.43 -20.70
CA GLN A 753 18.71 -36.91 -21.93
C GLN A 753 19.70 -35.78 -21.54
N ASP A 754 20.60 -36.07 -20.62
CA ASP A 754 21.53 -35.10 -20.05
C ASP A 754 22.40 -34.37 -21.08
N ASP A 755 22.82 -35.06 -22.16
CA ASP A 755 23.60 -34.42 -23.24
C ASP A 755 22.81 -33.33 -23.97
N LYS A 756 21.50 -33.55 -24.20
CA LYS A 756 20.64 -32.53 -24.80
C LYS A 756 20.40 -31.37 -23.83
N ALA A 757 20.23 -31.68 -22.55
CA ALA A 757 20.05 -30.65 -21.49
C ALA A 757 21.28 -29.73 -21.41
N ILE A 758 22.48 -30.32 -21.34
CA ILE A 758 23.74 -29.56 -21.26
C ILE A 758 23.96 -28.74 -22.53
N LYS A 759 23.78 -29.36 -23.73
CA LYS A 759 23.95 -28.68 -25.00
C LYS A 759 23.01 -27.45 -25.14
N LEU A 760 21.79 -27.58 -24.67
CA LEU A 760 20.82 -26.46 -24.64
C LEU A 760 21.35 -25.29 -23.81
N LEU A 761 21.73 -25.53 -22.53
CA LEU A 761 22.20 -24.48 -21.64
C LEU A 761 23.57 -23.92 -22.04
N THR A 762 24.48 -24.76 -22.61
CA THR A 762 25.76 -24.27 -23.15
C THR A 762 25.50 -23.24 -24.25
N LYS A 763 24.59 -23.54 -25.19
CA LYS A 763 24.23 -22.60 -26.26
C LYS A 763 23.57 -21.31 -25.69
N ALA A 764 22.71 -21.48 -24.70
CA ALA A 764 22.06 -20.33 -24.02
C ALA A 764 23.08 -19.45 -23.29
N HIS A 765 24.06 -20.07 -22.61
CA HIS A 765 25.12 -19.35 -21.91
C HIS A 765 26.05 -18.61 -22.90
N GLN A 766 26.37 -19.21 -24.04
CA GLN A 766 27.13 -18.51 -25.10
C GLN A 766 26.43 -17.28 -25.63
N GLN A 767 25.08 -17.30 -25.73
CA GLN A 767 24.28 -16.16 -26.15
C GLN A 767 24.16 -15.11 -25.06
N ASN A 768 24.19 -15.50 -23.78
CA ASN A 768 24.02 -14.62 -22.62
C ASN A 768 24.95 -15.07 -21.47
N PRO A 769 26.25 -14.70 -21.52
CA PRO A 769 27.25 -15.14 -20.53
C PRO A 769 26.99 -14.62 -19.12
N ASP A 770 26.24 -13.51 -18.98
CA ASP A 770 25.97 -12.83 -17.71
C ASP A 770 24.73 -13.36 -16.98
N SER A 771 24.00 -14.30 -17.57
CA SER A 771 22.83 -14.91 -16.92
C SER A 771 23.26 -15.85 -15.79
N ILE A 772 23.07 -15.39 -14.55
CA ILE A 772 23.33 -16.19 -13.36
C ILE A 772 22.46 -17.45 -13.33
N PRO A 773 21.12 -17.40 -13.57
CA PRO A 773 20.27 -18.59 -13.54
C PRO A 773 20.71 -19.67 -14.54
N ILE A 774 20.98 -19.32 -15.80
CA ILE A 774 21.44 -20.27 -16.83
C ILE A 774 22.80 -20.87 -16.45
N ARG A 775 23.74 -20.01 -16.02
CA ARG A 775 25.10 -20.45 -15.63
C ARG A 775 25.06 -21.37 -14.42
N THR A 776 24.17 -21.09 -13.44
CA THR A 776 23.99 -21.95 -12.26
C THR A 776 23.49 -23.34 -12.66
N GLN A 777 22.46 -23.45 -13.48
CA GLN A 777 21.91 -24.73 -13.92
C GLN A 777 22.92 -25.50 -14.80
N LEU A 778 23.64 -24.80 -15.67
CA LEU A 778 24.71 -25.42 -16.48
C LEU A 778 25.83 -25.97 -15.60
N ALA A 779 26.30 -25.21 -14.62
CA ALA A 779 27.36 -25.61 -13.70
C ALA A 779 26.98 -26.87 -12.92
N TRP A 780 25.80 -26.92 -12.34
CA TRP A 780 25.31 -28.08 -11.61
C TRP A 780 24.99 -29.27 -12.51
N GLY A 781 24.52 -29.03 -13.73
CA GLY A 781 24.31 -30.08 -14.74
C GLY A 781 25.63 -30.77 -15.15
N LEU A 782 26.64 -29.98 -15.45
CA LEU A 782 27.99 -30.49 -15.76
C LEU A 782 28.61 -31.23 -14.57
N TYR A 783 28.41 -30.70 -13.34
CA TYR A 783 28.91 -31.34 -12.13
C TYR A 783 28.24 -32.70 -11.86
N ARG A 784 26.93 -32.80 -12.03
CA ARG A 784 26.12 -34.00 -11.83
C ARG A 784 26.49 -35.11 -12.87
N THR A 785 26.79 -34.69 -14.09
CA THR A 785 27.24 -35.62 -15.16
C THR A 785 28.74 -35.88 -15.14
N GLU A 786 29.45 -35.56 -14.05
CA GLU A 786 30.87 -35.76 -13.82
C GLU A 786 31.80 -35.06 -14.82
N ARG A 787 31.28 -34.10 -15.59
CA ARG A 787 32.06 -33.26 -16.51
C ARG A 787 32.81 -32.16 -15.76
N TYR A 788 33.61 -32.54 -14.76
CA TYR A 788 34.23 -31.61 -13.81
C TYR A 788 35.12 -30.56 -14.44
N THR A 789 35.83 -30.93 -15.53
CA THR A 789 36.70 -30.00 -16.26
C THR A 789 35.95 -28.79 -16.78
N GLU A 790 34.76 -28.97 -17.32
CA GLU A 790 33.90 -27.91 -17.84
C GLU A 790 33.14 -27.21 -16.70
N ALA A 791 32.69 -27.97 -15.70
CA ALA A 791 31.98 -27.43 -14.54
C ALA A 791 32.83 -26.43 -13.71
N ALA A 792 34.15 -26.68 -13.60
CA ALA A 792 35.05 -25.93 -12.73
C ALA A 792 35.03 -24.43 -12.99
N GLU A 793 35.04 -23.98 -14.27
CA GLU A 793 35.04 -22.59 -14.63
C GLU A 793 33.75 -21.87 -14.15
N HIS A 794 32.62 -22.52 -14.37
CA HIS A 794 31.31 -21.95 -13.98
C HIS A 794 31.15 -21.94 -12.46
N LEU A 795 31.52 -23.02 -11.76
CA LEU A 795 31.40 -23.12 -10.31
C LEU A 795 32.33 -22.13 -9.58
N VAL A 796 33.57 -21.94 -10.03
CA VAL A 796 34.49 -20.94 -9.48
C VAL A 796 33.95 -19.54 -9.67
N TRP A 797 33.40 -19.22 -10.84
CA TRP A 797 32.81 -17.92 -11.09
C TRP A 797 31.60 -17.66 -10.20
N LEU A 798 30.72 -18.64 -9.97
CA LEU A 798 29.57 -18.55 -9.10
C LEU A 798 29.95 -18.39 -7.63
N SER A 799 30.92 -19.21 -7.16
CA SER A 799 31.40 -19.19 -5.78
C SER A 799 32.07 -17.86 -5.40
N SER A 800 32.75 -17.21 -6.35
CA SER A 800 33.36 -15.90 -6.14
C SER A 800 32.31 -14.78 -5.93
N ARG A 801 31.11 -14.95 -6.46
CA ARG A 801 30.00 -14.01 -6.32
C ARG A 801 29.07 -14.31 -5.13
N ASN A 802 29.08 -15.54 -4.67
CA ASN A 802 28.33 -15.95 -3.48
C ASN A 802 29.24 -16.71 -2.50
N PRO A 803 30.14 -16.01 -1.79
CA PRO A 803 31.12 -16.64 -0.88
C PRO A 803 30.47 -17.23 0.38
N ALA A 804 29.20 -16.96 0.66
CA ALA A 804 28.49 -17.54 1.79
C ALA A 804 27.95 -18.97 1.50
N ASP A 805 27.81 -19.34 0.22
CA ASP A 805 27.30 -20.67 -0.17
C ASP A 805 28.39 -21.74 -0.11
N LYS A 806 28.39 -22.47 1.01
CA LYS A 806 29.33 -23.57 1.24
C LYS A 806 29.19 -24.71 0.23
N SER A 807 28.01 -24.97 -0.31
CA SER A 807 27.76 -26.03 -1.28
C SER A 807 28.44 -25.71 -2.62
N LEU A 808 28.33 -24.48 -3.06
CA LEU A 808 29.02 -23.95 -4.24
C LEU A 808 30.54 -23.97 -4.07
N GLN A 809 31.05 -23.59 -2.91
CA GLN A 809 32.50 -23.64 -2.62
C GLN A 809 33.04 -25.07 -2.68
N ASN A 810 32.35 -26.00 -2.04
CA ASN A 810 32.74 -27.41 -2.05
C ASN A 810 32.72 -28.02 -3.45
N ALA A 811 31.67 -27.71 -4.22
CA ALA A 811 31.55 -28.17 -5.62
C ALA A 811 32.65 -27.56 -6.50
N ALA A 812 32.95 -26.28 -6.37
CA ALA A 812 34.01 -25.58 -7.09
C ALA A 812 35.39 -26.18 -6.76
N SER A 813 35.66 -26.43 -5.48
CA SER A 813 36.89 -27.05 -5.01
C SER A 813 37.06 -28.47 -5.59
N LYS A 814 36.03 -29.33 -5.51
CA LYS A 814 36.07 -30.69 -6.05
C LYS A 814 36.28 -30.69 -7.58
N ALA A 815 35.51 -29.87 -8.30
CA ALA A 815 35.63 -29.78 -9.76
C ALA A 815 37.01 -29.28 -10.19
N THR A 816 37.61 -28.34 -9.45
CA THR A 816 38.96 -27.83 -9.72
C THR A 816 40.02 -28.89 -9.48
N LYS A 817 39.92 -29.67 -8.40
CA LYS A 817 40.83 -30.79 -8.12
C LYS A 817 40.80 -31.87 -9.21
N GLU A 818 39.60 -32.25 -9.64
CA GLU A 818 39.44 -33.25 -10.72
C GLU A 818 39.94 -32.69 -12.09
N ARG A 819 39.76 -31.41 -12.35
CA ARG A 819 40.36 -30.76 -13.53
C ARG A 819 41.87 -30.80 -13.51
N MET A 820 42.51 -30.51 -12.39
CA MET A 820 43.97 -30.62 -12.21
C MET A 820 44.46 -32.03 -12.39
N ARG A 821 43.75 -33.02 -11.83
CA ARG A 821 44.07 -34.43 -11.95
C ARG A 821 44.01 -34.90 -13.41
N THR A 822 43.01 -34.51 -14.16
CA THR A 822 42.87 -34.85 -15.61
C THR A 822 43.91 -34.13 -16.48
N ALA A 823 44.36 -32.94 -16.05
CA ALA A 823 45.42 -32.19 -16.74
C ALA A 823 46.85 -32.64 -16.37
N GLY A 824 47.02 -33.69 -15.52
CA GLY A 824 48.35 -34.20 -15.12
C GLY A 824 49.14 -33.23 -14.22
N VAL A 825 48.50 -32.25 -13.61
CA VAL A 825 49.10 -31.28 -12.68
C VAL A 825 48.93 -31.82 -11.27
N THR A 826 50.06 -32.13 -10.58
CA THR A 826 50.04 -32.47 -9.14
C THR A 826 49.58 -31.30 -8.31
N ASP A 827 48.69 -31.51 -7.31
CA ASP A 827 48.20 -30.51 -6.39
C ASP A 827 49.38 -29.88 -5.61
N PRO A 828 49.60 -28.56 -5.67
CA PRO A 828 50.72 -27.93 -4.93
C PRO A 828 50.60 -28.02 -3.40
N ASN A 829 49.46 -28.51 -2.88
CA ASN A 829 49.21 -28.66 -1.43
C ASN A 829 48.99 -30.11 -1.00
N SER A 830 49.41 -31.14 -1.75
CA SER A 830 49.41 -32.56 -1.35
C SER A 830 50.68 -32.96 -0.66
#